data_cb507941e416da43c8c682a53b7b13d0
#
_entry.id   cb507941e416da43c8c682a53b7b13d0
#
_cell.length_a   1.000
_cell.length_b   1.000
_cell.length_c   1.000
_cell.angle_alpha   90.00
_cell.angle_beta   90.00
_cell.angle_gamma   90.00
#
_symmetry.space_group_name_H-M   'P 1'
#
loop_
_entity.id
_entity.type
_entity.pdbx_description
1 polymer ?
#
loop_
_entity_poly.entity_id
_entity_poly.type
_entity_poly.pdbx_seq_one_letter_code
_entity_poly.pdbx_strand_id
1 'polypeptide(L)'
;MRYSLTVLHSLTCLTLLSWILPFLLTQGAAADQPIEPDLPPLTSEQDLTQLSLEELMNMEVTSVSKKPQKLSQAQAAIHVLSGEDIRRMGITTIPDALRLVPGLQVARIDSNKWAVSARGFNDRFANKLLVLIDGRSVYTPLFAGVYWEAQMVPLQDIDRIEVIRGPGGTLWGANAVNGVINIITKSTQDTQGAMASVTYGNEERGLGTLRYGGKAGDALAYRLYGQFMSRDSAFQEGGAHDDWQLGQGGLRTDWQPDTNDTVTVQGDYYQGTAGQRITTPVPADAAPLAPANLTTVNEDVKLRGGNILFRWHRLLSDKEDFTLQAYFDHVGREEASLYEDRQTIDLELQHHIPWLAHHDVLWGIGYRLTRDETRGNELFRLSPSDRTVDLMSGFLQDEMSFFDDTFTVTIGSKFEHNDFSGFEYQPNIRMSWKPNSDHTIWGSVSRAVRTPARGEHDVRLRVVPTPATAPVSVAVVGNHDFEAENLLAWELGYRIHPTSTLNLDIAGFYNQYEDLRTFDAASPPPTITLPFSNKMHGHAYGVEVLAQWQAHPDWRLQATYSYLAMDLRLEDGSTSAEKLREGASPSHQATLWSRMTLPWNLEFDWDVRYVDSIRVAGSPVDGYFSTNARLGWRPTPQWDISLVGRDLLDNHHTEFLPTFLATQSTEVQRSIFFKTTWQFDMP
;
A
#
# COMPACT_ATOMS: atom_id res chain seq x y z
N MET A 1 -24.24 -35.38 4.02
CA MET A 1 -24.49 -35.09 5.43
C MET A 1 -23.32 -34.29 6.08
N ARG A 2 -22.64 -33.41 5.34
CA ARG A 2 -21.53 -32.57 5.81
C ARG A 2 -21.79 -31.04 5.62
N TYR A 3 -22.99 -30.66 5.19
CA TYR A 3 -23.36 -29.26 4.95
C TYR A 3 -24.03 -28.55 6.13
N SER A 4 -24.33 -29.25 7.25
CA SER A 4 -25.08 -28.66 8.36
C SER A 4 -24.25 -28.09 9.51
N LEU A 5 -22.95 -28.36 9.59
CA LEU A 5 -22.11 -27.84 10.69
C LEU A 5 -21.50 -26.45 10.41
N THR A 6 -21.27 -26.11 9.16
CA THR A 6 -20.65 -24.81 8.80
C THR A 6 -21.65 -23.65 8.93
N VAL A 7 -22.94 -23.93 8.76
CA VAL A 7 -24.01 -22.90 8.94
C VAL A 7 -24.25 -22.61 10.41
N LEU A 8 -23.99 -23.56 11.31
CA LEU A 8 -24.21 -23.38 12.76
C LEU A 8 -23.15 -22.47 13.41
N HIS A 9 -21.90 -22.48 12.91
CA HIS A 9 -20.85 -21.56 13.42
C HIS A 9 -21.10 -20.12 13.01
N SER A 10 -21.61 -19.89 11.79
CA SER A 10 -21.95 -18.55 11.32
C SER A 10 -23.13 -17.92 12.05
N LEU A 11 -24.07 -18.73 12.52
CA LEU A 11 -25.23 -18.24 13.30
C LEU A 11 -24.87 -17.94 14.77
N THR A 12 -23.89 -18.64 15.35
CA THR A 12 -23.46 -18.35 16.73
C THR A 12 -22.70 -17.04 16.87
N CYS A 13 -21.95 -16.61 15.87
CA CYS A 13 -21.33 -15.28 15.86
C CYS A 13 -22.36 -14.14 15.73
N LEU A 14 -23.41 -14.32 14.94
CA LEU A 14 -24.48 -13.32 14.82
C LEU A 14 -25.33 -13.19 16.10
N THR A 15 -25.50 -14.27 16.87
CA THR A 15 -26.26 -14.24 18.14
C THR A 15 -25.47 -13.59 19.27
N LEU A 16 -24.12 -13.63 19.24
CA LEU A 16 -23.30 -12.90 20.22
C LEU A 16 -23.35 -11.38 19.99
N LEU A 17 -23.43 -10.92 18.73
CA LEU A 17 -23.61 -9.50 18.42
C LEU A 17 -24.96 -8.96 18.90
N SER A 18 -26.02 -9.78 18.90
CA SER A 18 -27.35 -9.37 19.35
C SER A 18 -27.47 -9.16 20.87
N TRP A 19 -26.52 -9.66 21.65
CA TRP A 19 -26.48 -9.51 23.12
C TRP A 19 -25.59 -8.34 23.59
N ILE A 20 -24.69 -7.88 22.77
CA ILE A 20 -23.78 -6.75 23.09
C ILE A 20 -24.44 -5.40 22.77
N LEU A 21 -25.28 -5.33 21.74
CA LEU A 21 -25.95 -4.10 21.31
C LEU A 21 -26.90 -3.47 22.36
N PRO A 22 -27.67 -4.23 23.15
CA PRO A 22 -28.56 -3.64 24.17
C PRO A 22 -27.82 -3.08 25.39
N PHE A 23 -26.58 -3.54 25.66
CA PHE A 23 -25.86 -3.12 26.88
C PHE A 23 -25.17 -1.76 26.70
N LEU A 24 -24.92 -1.33 25.46
CA LEU A 24 -24.33 -0.04 25.13
C LEU A 24 -25.35 1.10 25.00
N LEU A 25 -26.65 0.79 24.92
CA LEU A 25 -27.72 1.78 24.71
C LEU A 25 -28.40 2.26 26.00
N THR A 26 -28.01 1.77 27.19
CA THR A 26 -28.72 2.07 28.45
C THR A 26 -27.98 2.96 29.46
N GLN A 27 -26.86 3.60 29.09
CA GLN A 27 -26.21 4.60 29.94
C GLN A 27 -26.19 5.97 29.26
N GLY A 28 -27.22 6.75 29.49
CA GLY A 28 -27.25 8.12 29.01
C GLY A 28 -28.53 8.85 29.41
N ALA A 29 -28.61 9.33 30.61
CA ALA A 29 -29.48 10.46 30.95
C ALA A 29 -28.99 11.14 32.25
N ALA A 30 -28.13 12.12 32.10
CA ALA A 30 -28.04 13.23 33.07
C ALA A 30 -27.77 14.50 32.22
N ALA A 31 -28.81 15.32 32.14
CA ALA A 31 -28.73 16.60 31.47
C ALA A 31 -27.95 17.56 32.35
N ASP A 32 -26.84 18.09 31.77
CA ASP A 32 -26.25 19.33 32.26
C ASP A 32 -26.03 20.30 31.10
N GLN A 33 -26.17 21.59 31.35
CA GLN A 33 -26.34 22.64 30.36
C GLN A 33 -25.07 22.89 29.53
N PRO A 34 -25.19 23.37 28.28
CA PRO A 34 -24.05 23.53 27.37
C PRO A 34 -23.24 24.77 27.75
N ILE A 35 -21.97 24.57 28.03
CA ILE A 35 -20.94 25.60 27.93
C ILE A 35 -20.44 25.51 26.48
N GLU A 36 -20.78 26.50 25.66
CA GLU A 36 -20.19 26.66 24.33
C GLU A 36 -18.70 26.92 24.47
N PRO A 37 -17.81 26.08 23.90
CA PRO A 37 -16.45 26.50 23.64
C PRO A 37 -16.46 27.32 22.35
N ASP A 38 -15.98 28.56 22.42
CA ASP A 38 -15.62 29.39 21.27
C ASP A 38 -14.50 28.71 20.45
N LEU A 39 -14.87 27.72 19.67
CA LEU A 39 -14.03 27.25 18.56
C LEU A 39 -14.42 28.08 17.33
N PRO A 40 -13.46 28.74 16.66
CA PRO A 40 -13.76 29.43 15.41
C PRO A 40 -14.36 28.40 14.44
N PRO A 41 -15.43 28.76 13.70
CA PRO A 41 -15.99 27.88 12.69
C PRO A 41 -14.89 27.54 11.70
N LEU A 42 -14.67 26.25 11.45
CA LEU A 42 -13.87 25.79 10.33
C LEU A 42 -14.52 26.36 9.08
N THR A 43 -13.99 27.46 8.59
CA THR A 43 -14.41 28.07 7.34
C THR A 43 -14.00 27.11 6.22
N SER A 44 -14.98 26.56 5.55
CA SER A 44 -14.91 25.62 4.43
C SER A 44 -14.40 26.29 3.15
N GLU A 45 -13.28 27.00 3.19
CA GLU A 45 -12.59 27.58 2.03
C GLU A 45 -11.12 27.87 2.33
N GLN A 46 -10.43 26.98 3.04
CA GLN A 46 -8.98 26.98 2.93
C GLN A 46 -8.63 26.29 1.61
N ASP A 47 -8.18 27.09 0.67
CA ASP A 47 -7.60 26.62 -0.59
C ASP A 47 -6.39 25.74 -0.27
N LEU A 48 -6.61 24.41 -0.18
CA LEU A 48 -5.58 23.39 0.10
C LEU A 48 -4.44 23.40 -0.93
N THR A 49 -4.50 24.31 -1.92
CA THR A 49 -3.51 24.41 -2.98
C THR A 49 -2.19 25.04 -2.53
N GLN A 50 -2.13 25.63 -1.32
CA GLN A 50 -0.95 26.32 -0.81
C GLN A 50 -0.72 26.08 0.70
N LEU A 51 -0.79 24.82 1.14
CA LEU A 51 -0.39 24.51 2.52
C LEU A 51 1.04 25.03 2.77
N SER A 52 1.21 25.92 3.73
CA SER A 52 2.52 26.30 4.25
C SER A 52 3.23 25.07 4.84
N LEU A 53 4.54 25.14 5.05
CA LEU A 53 5.25 24.05 5.74
C LEU A 53 4.72 23.86 7.17
N GLU A 54 4.29 24.92 7.83
CA GLU A 54 3.70 24.86 9.16
C GLU A 54 2.35 24.13 9.15
N GLU A 55 1.49 24.39 8.19
CA GLU A 55 0.21 23.67 8.02
C GLU A 55 0.46 22.19 7.69
N LEU A 56 1.45 21.89 6.86
CA LEU A 56 1.83 20.51 6.53
C LEU A 56 2.31 19.75 7.77
N MET A 57 3.07 20.41 8.67
CA MET A 57 3.54 19.82 9.92
C MET A 57 2.45 19.68 10.98
N ASN A 58 1.41 20.49 10.90
CA ASN A 58 0.22 20.39 11.72
C ASN A 58 -0.84 19.44 11.11
N MET A 59 -0.61 18.91 9.89
CA MET A 59 -1.51 17.93 9.27
C MET A 59 -1.68 16.73 10.18
N GLU A 60 -2.91 16.28 10.34
CA GLU A 60 -3.22 15.08 11.10
C GLU A 60 -2.95 13.82 10.29
N VAL A 61 -2.23 12.90 10.91
CA VAL A 61 -1.96 11.56 10.41
C VAL A 61 -2.58 10.52 11.35
N THR A 62 -3.03 9.42 10.78
CA THR A 62 -3.71 8.37 11.54
C THR A 62 -2.98 7.03 11.53
N SER A 63 -2.11 6.78 10.55
CA SER A 63 -1.51 5.46 10.34
C SER A 63 -0.51 5.05 11.42
N VAL A 64 0.13 5.99 12.11
CA VAL A 64 1.16 5.69 13.13
C VAL A 64 0.55 5.23 14.45
N SER A 65 -0.62 5.76 14.82
CA SER A 65 -1.25 5.55 16.14
C SER A 65 -2.69 5.06 16.08
N LYS A 66 -3.29 4.92 14.88
CA LYS A 66 -4.73 4.68 14.65
C LYS A 66 -5.64 5.74 15.31
N LYS A 67 -5.10 6.88 15.70
CA LYS A 67 -5.80 8.07 16.17
C LYS A 67 -5.23 9.30 15.48
N PRO A 68 -5.98 10.40 15.33
CA PRO A 68 -5.47 11.65 14.79
C PRO A 68 -4.29 12.18 15.64
N GLN A 69 -3.16 12.44 15.00
CA GLN A 69 -2.01 13.09 15.63
C GLN A 69 -1.27 13.98 14.63
N LYS A 70 -0.64 15.04 15.07
CA LYS A 70 0.13 15.92 14.19
C LYS A 70 1.33 15.18 13.60
N LEU A 71 1.59 15.38 12.31
CA LEU A 71 2.75 14.82 11.61
C LEU A 71 4.06 15.14 12.34
N SER A 72 4.21 16.38 12.86
CA SER A 72 5.37 16.81 13.64
C SER A 72 5.61 15.99 14.90
N GLN A 73 4.60 15.32 15.44
CA GLN A 73 4.65 14.54 16.67
C GLN A 73 4.78 13.05 16.47
N ALA A 74 4.65 12.57 15.21
CA ALA A 74 4.67 11.16 14.89
C ALA A 74 6.00 10.49 15.27
N GLN A 75 5.91 9.38 16.00
CA GLN A 75 7.05 8.60 16.50
C GLN A 75 7.46 7.50 15.50
N ALA A 76 7.58 7.87 14.24
CA ALA A 76 7.93 6.95 13.15
C ALA A 76 8.49 7.72 11.95
N ALA A 77 9.21 7.03 11.07
CA ALA A 77 9.57 7.53 9.76
C ALA A 77 8.32 7.54 8.86
N ILE A 78 7.56 8.61 8.90
CA ILE A 78 6.33 8.78 8.11
C ILE A 78 6.52 9.85 7.04
N HIS A 79 5.92 9.64 5.86
CA HIS A 79 5.78 10.63 4.80
C HIS A 79 4.33 10.72 4.36
N VAL A 80 3.86 11.94 4.11
CA VAL A 80 2.50 12.20 3.63
C VAL A 80 2.57 12.85 2.27
N LEU A 81 1.88 12.24 1.30
CA LEU A 81 1.60 12.83 -0.01
C LEU A 81 0.18 13.36 0.02
N SER A 82 0.00 14.65 -0.04
CA SER A 82 -1.33 15.28 -0.08
C SER A 82 -2.00 15.10 -1.46
N GLY A 83 -3.32 15.25 -1.53
CA GLY A 83 -4.04 15.29 -2.80
C GLY A 83 -3.52 16.37 -3.75
N GLU A 84 -3.05 17.49 -3.21
CA GLU A 84 -2.41 18.55 -3.99
C GLU A 84 -1.04 18.12 -4.54
N ASP A 85 -0.23 17.41 -3.76
CA ASP A 85 1.02 16.83 -4.25
C ASP A 85 0.75 15.89 -5.42
N ILE A 86 -0.22 14.97 -5.27
CA ILE A 86 -0.66 14.03 -6.31
C ILE A 86 -1.10 14.76 -7.58
N ARG A 87 -1.86 15.85 -7.45
CA ARG A 87 -2.30 16.69 -8.57
C ARG A 87 -1.10 17.31 -9.29
N ARG A 88 -0.17 17.92 -8.55
CA ARG A 88 0.98 18.64 -9.08
C ARG A 88 2.07 17.72 -9.66
N MET A 89 2.14 16.46 -9.22
CA MET A 89 3.03 15.47 -9.84
C MET A 89 2.57 15.06 -11.24
N GLY A 90 1.31 15.29 -11.60
CA GLY A 90 0.77 14.89 -12.90
C GLY A 90 0.79 13.38 -13.13
N ILE A 91 0.57 12.59 -12.09
CA ILE A 91 0.58 11.12 -12.15
C ILE A 91 -0.78 10.56 -12.59
N THR A 92 -0.74 9.29 -12.99
CA THR A 92 -1.91 8.54 -13.47
C THR A 92 -2.15 7.25 -12.71
N THR A 93 -1.20 6.79 -11.87
CA THR A 93 -1.31 5.58 -11.05
C THR A 93 -0.84 5.81 -9.61
N ILE A 94 -1.32 4.98 -8.68
CA ILE A 94 -0.88 5.00 -7.28
C ILE A 94 0.61 4.69 -7.13
N PRO A 95 1.18 3.65 -7.77
CA PRO A 95 2.62 3.38 -7.65
C PRO A 95 3.49 4.55 -8.08
N ASP A 96 3.08 5.32 -9.12
CA ASP A 96 3.84 6.49 -9.54
C ASP A 96 3.83 7.61 -8.48
N ALA A 97 2.76 7.76 -7.69
CA ALA A 97 2.73 8.69 -6.55
C ALA A 97 3.80 8.35 -5.51
N LEU A 98 4.04 7.08 -5.29
CA LEU A 98 4.96 6.59 -4.25
C LEU A 98 6.44 6.84 -4.59
N ARG A 99 6.77 7.21 -5.84
CA ARG A 99 8.15 7.47 -6.28
C ARG A 99 8.84 8.63 -5.57
N LEU A 100 8.09 9.59 -5.01
CA LEU A 100 8.63 10.73 -4.25
C LEU A 100 8.80 10.46 -2.75
N VAL A 101 8.40 9.29 -2.28
CA VAL A 101 8.54 8.91 -0.87
C VAL A 101 9.98 8.45 -0.61
N PRO A 102 10.74 9.09 0.32
CA PRO A 102 12.09 8.65 0.64
C PRO A 102 12.08 7.21 1.15
N GLY A 103 13.05 6.39 0.76
CA GLY A 103 13.20 5.02 1.22
C GLY A 103 12.23 4.00 0.58
N LEU A 104 11.27 4.43 -0.25
CA LEU A 104 10.50 3.54 -1.10
C LEU A 104 11.22 3.32 -2.43
N GLN A 105 11.33 2.06 -2.81
CA GLN A 105 11.69 1.68 -4.15
C GLN A 105 10.41 1.37 -4.93
N VAL A 106 10.21 2.08 -6.04
CA VAL A 106 9.13 1.85 -6.98
C VAL A 106 9.75 1.68 -8.35
N ALA A 107 9.69 0.48 -8.87
CA ALA A 107 10.24 0.13 -10.18
C ALA A 107 9.14 -0.48 -11.06
N ARG A 108 9.04 -0.02 -12.28
CA ARG A 108 8.08 -0.49 -13.27
C ARG A 108 8.70 -1.68 -14.02
N ILE A 109 8.00 -2.80 -14.07
CA ILE A 109 8.44 -4.03 -14.74
C ILE A 109 7.97 -4.03 -16.19
N ASP A 110 6.70 -3.65 -16.39
CA ASP A 110 6.05 -3.50 -17.68
C ASP A 110 4.93 -2.44 -17.58
N SER A 111 4.08 -2.28 -18.58
CA SER A 111 3.05 -1.23 -18.60
C SER A 111 2.04 -1.32 -17.44
N ASN A 112 1.82 -2.52 -16.89
CA ASN A 112 0.78 -2.76 -15.88
C ASN A 112 1.30 -3.43 -14.59
N LYS A 113 2.63 -3.66 -14.44
CA LYS A 113 3.21 -4.32 -13.26
C LYS A 113 4.32 -3.49 -12.63
N TRP A 114 4.35 -3.47 -11.30
CA TRP A 114 5.33 -2.76 -10.49
C TRP A 114 5.94 -3.65 -9.43
N ALA A 115 7.20 -3.38 -9.11
CA ALA A 115 7.88 -3.82 -7.91
C ALA A 115 7.93 -2.65 -6.93
N VAL A 116 7.24 -2.80 -5.78
CA VAL A 116 7.15 -1.73 -4.77
C VAL A 116 7.59 -2.29 -3.42
N SER A 117 8.62 -1.70 -2.84
CA SER A 117 9.15 -2.13 -1.53
C SER A 117 9.70 -0.96 -0.72
N ALA A 118 9.90 -1.19 0.56
CA ALA A 118 10.61 -0.30 1.47
C ALA A 118 11.76 -1.07 2.10
N ARG A 119 12.94 -0.43 2.27
CA ARG A 119 14.07 -0.98 3.01
C ARG A 119 14.50 -2.38 2.53
N GLY A 120 14.42 -2.61 1.22
CA GLY A 120 14.93 -3.85 0.60
C GLY A 120 13.86 -4.84 0.17
N PHE A 121 14.29 -6.01 -0.31
CA PHE A 121 13.46 -7.12 -0.79
C PHE A 121 12.55 -6.76 -1.96
N ASN A 122 13.02 -5.91 -2.88
CA ASN A 122 12.19 -5.50 -4.01
C ASN A 122 11.91 -6.66 -4.96
N ASP A 123 10.65 -6.77 -5.39
CA ASP A 123 10.16 -7.79 -6.30
C ASP A 123 8.76 -7.39 -6.81
N ARG A 124 8.32 -7.98 -7.94
CA ARG A 124 6.90 -7.96 -8.33
C ARG A 124 6.01 -8.50 -7.22
N PHE A 125 6.46 -9.55 -6.54
CA PHE A 125 5.81 -10.21 -5.43
C PHE A 125 6.41 -9.79 -4.09
N ALA A 126 6.73 -8.48 -3.96
CA ALA A 126 7.19 -7.91 -2.69
C ALA A 126 6.15 -8.17 -1.59
N ASN A 127 6.61 -8.70 -0.45
CA ASN A 127 5.74 -9.29 0.56
C ASN A 127 5.97 -8.75 1.99
N LYS A 128 6.56 -7.56 2.11
CA LYS A 128 6.89 -6.95 3.40
C LYS A 128 6.23 -5.58 3.60
N LEU A 129 5.31 -5.19 2.69
CA LEU A 129 4.53 -3.95 2.77
C LEU A 129 3.04 -4.27 2.91
N LEU A 130 2.41 -3.69 3.91
CA LEU A 130 0.95 -3.68 4.01
C LEU A 130 0.41 -2.45 3.29
N VAL A 131 -0.59 -2.64 2.43
CA VAL A 131 -1.26 -1.57 1.70
C VAL A 131 -2.74 -1.55 2.04
N LEU A 132 -3.24 -0.37 2.35
CA LEU A 132 -4.62 -0.11 2.75
C LEU A 132 -5.24 0.96 1.85
N ILE A 133 -6.53 0.81 1.54
CA ILE A 133 -7.37 1.86 0.94
C ILE A 133 -8.55 2.08 1.89
N ASP A 134 -8.62 3.26 2.50
CA ASP A 134 -9.61 3.62 3.54
C ASP A 134 -9.70 2.59 4.67
N GLY A 135 -8.57 1.99 5.07
CA GLY A 135 -8.49 0.98 6.11
C GLY A 135 -8.81 -0.44 5.65
N ARG A 136 -9.28 -0.66 4.41
CA ARG A 136 -9.41 -1.99 3.80
C ARG A 136 -8.06 -2.46 3.29
N SER A 137 -7.61 -3.65 3.71
CA SER A 137 -6.39 -4.26 3.19
C SER A 137 -6.60 -4.73 1.75
N VAL A 138 -5.71 -4.33 0.84
CA VAL A 138 -5.67 -4.78 -0.56
C VAL A 138 -4.63 -5.88 -0.80
N TYR A 139 -4.10 -6.41 0.28
CA TYR A 139 -3.15 -7.49 0.30
C TYR A 139 -3.79 -8.81 -0.17
N THR A 140 -3.09 -9.57 -1.00
CA THR A 140 -3.51 -10.92 -1.38
C THR A 140 -2.78 -11.99 -0.56
N PRO A 141 -3.48 -12.92 0.10
CA PRO A 141 -2.86 -14.04 0.79
C PRO A 141 -2.23 -15.07 -0.17
N LEU A 142 -2.42 -14.92 -1.48
CA LEU A 142 -1.85 -15.85 -2.45
C LEU A 142 -0.32 -15.83 -2.43
N PHE A 143 0.30 -14.62 -2.43
CA PHE A 143 1.75 -14.44 -2.40
C PHE A 143 2.23 -13.42 -1.36
N ALA A 144 1.35 -12.96 -0.48
CA ALA A 144 1.65 -11.99 0.57
C ALA A 144 2.02 -10.58 0.05
N GLY A 145 1.33 -10.06 -0.96
CA GLY A 145 1.62 -8.77 -1.58
C GLY A 145 0.41 -8.10 -2.22
N VAL A 146 0.63 -7.24 -3.20
CA VAL A 146 -0.42 -6.44 -3.85
C VAL A 146 -0.37 -6.59 -5.36
N TYR A 147 -1.51 -6.85 -5.97
CA TYR A 147 -1.73 -6.72 -7.40
C TYR A 147 -2.02 -5.25 -7.73
N TRP A 148 -0.97 -4.48 -8.04
CA TRP A 148 -1.08 -3.03 -8.29
C TRP A 148 -1.95 -2.70 -9.48
N GLU A 149 -1.97 -3.56 -10.51
CA GLU A 149 -2.81 -3.43 -11.69
C GLU A 149 -4.31 -3.50 -11.41
N ALA A 150 -4.71 -4.00 -10.25
CA ALA A 150 -6.10 -4.05 -9.80
C ALA A 150 -6.46 -2.94 -8.79
N GLN A 151 -5.48 -2.10 -8.39
CA GLN A 151 -5.70 -1.05 -7.39
C GLN A 151 -5.86 0.30 -8.08
N MET A 152 -7.11 0.66 -8.40
CA MET A 152 -7.46 1.91 -9.03
C MET A 152 -8.36 2.72 -8.09
N VAL A 153 -7.98 3.97 -7.84
CA VAL A 153 -8.77 4.95 -7.09
C VAL A 153 -8.77 6.24 -7.91
N PRO A 154 -9.89 6.97 -8.03
CA PRO A 154 -9.87 8.29 -8.64
C PRO A 154 -8.85 9.19 -7.92
N LEU A 155 -7.77 9.56 -8.61
CA LEU A 155 -6.67 10.32 -8.00
C LEU A 155 -7.12 11.67 -7.45
N GLN A 156 -8.17 12.25 -8.03
CA GLN A 156 -8.80 13.51 -7.58
C GLN A 156 -9.53 13.35 -6.24
N ASP A 157 -9.92 12.12 -5.91
CA ASP A 157 -10.63 11.78 -4.67
C ASP A 157 -9.70 11.32 -3.56
N ILE A 158 -8.40 11.19 -3.81
CA ILE A 158 -7.41 10.94 -2.75
C ILE A 158 -7.24 12.23 -1.95
N ASP A 159 -7.43 12.14 -0.64
CA ASP A 159 -7.11 13.19 0.31
C ASP A 159 -5.60 13.20 0.56
N ARG A 160 -5.05 12.05 0.95
CA ARG A 160 -3.62 11.85 1.16
C ARG A 160 -3.23 10.38 1.10
N ILE A 161 -1.94 10.14 0.94
CA ILE A 161 -1.32 8.82 1.10
C ILE A 161 -0.32 8.93 2.25
N GLU A 162 -0.55 8.20 3.33
CA GLU A 162 0.34 8.10 4.47
C GLU A 162 1.25 6.89 4.29
N VAL A 163 2.56 7.08 4.31
CA VAL A 163 3.55 6.02 4.15
C VAL A 163 4.43 5.94 5.38
N ILE A 164 4.26 4.90 6.16
CA ILE A 164 5.16 4.53 7.26
C ILE A 164 6.25 3.65 6.69
N ARG A 165 7.50 4.00 6.94
CA ARG A 165 8.67 3.18 6.62
C ARG A 165 9.20 2.60 7.91
N GLY A 166 9.23 1.26 7.98
CA GLY A 166 9.53 0.50 9.19
C GLY A 166 8.32 -0.27 9.73
N PRO A 167 8.49 -1.01 10.82
CA PRO A 167 7.47 -1.92 11.31
C PRO A 167 6.17 -1.21 11.75
N GLY A 168 5.06 -1.66 11.19
CA GLY A 168 3.70 -1.26 11.58
C GLY A 168 2.92 -2.36 12.31
N GLY A 169 3.56 -3.49 12.61
CA GLY A 169 2.90 -4.72 13.07
C GLY A 169 2.04 -4.59 14.31
N THR A 170 2.42 -3.74 15.27
CA THR A 170 1.70 -3.56 16.55
C THR A 170 0.25 -3.09 16.38
N LEU A 171 -0.04 -2.28 15.37
CA LEU A 171 -1.39 -1.76 15.12
C LEU A 171 -2.04 -2.42 13.90
N TRP A 172 -1.25 -2.69 12.86
CA TRP A 172 -1.74 -3.17 11.58
C TRP A 172 -1.64 -4.68 11.43
N GLY A 173 -0.82 -5.34 12.29
CA GLY A 173 -0.66 -6.78 12.30
C GLY A 173 0.41 -7.30 11.37
N ALA A 174 0.38 -8.61 11.18
CA ALA A 174 1.32 -9.31 10.32
C ALA A 174 1.38 -8.72 8.90
N ASN A 175 2.55 -8.86 8.26
CA ASN A 175 2.86 -8.36 6.92
C ASN A 175 3.14 -6.85 6.83
N ALA A 176 2.86 -6.05 7.87
CA ALA A 176 3.34 -4.68 8.03
C ALA A 176 4.80 -4.68 8.53
N VAL A 177 5.71 -5.31 7.79
CA VAL A 177 7.08 -5.61 8.21
C VAL A 177 8.01 -4.43 7.94
N ASN A 178 8.13 -4.03 6.68
CA ASN A 178 9.03 -2.95 6.26
C ASN A 178 8.29 -1.62 6.07
N GLY A 179 6.95 -1.63 6.12
CA GLY A 179 6.16 -0.41 6.02
C GLY A 179 4.66 -0.64 5.89
N VAL A 180 3.94 0.47 5.97
CA VAL A 180 2.49 0.56 5.74
C VAL A 180 2.22 1.70 4.77
N ILE A 181 1.44 1.45 3.75
CA ILE A 181 0.93 2.46 2.82
C ILE A 181 -0.58 2.55 3.05
N ASN A 182 -1.07 3.69 3.48
CA ASN A 182 -2.49 3.93 3.72
C ASN A 182 -2.99 5.03 2.79
N ILE A 183 -3.83 4.67 1.84
CA ILE A 183 -4.45 5.57 0.88
C ILE A 183 -5.79 5.97 1.45
N ILE A 184 -5.96 7.27 1.71
CA ILE A 184 -7.15 7.83 2.36
C ILE A 184 -7.88 8.70 1.35
N THR A 185 -9.16 8.42 1.13
CA THR A 185 -9.99 9.19 0.20
C THR A 185 -10.72 10.32 0.93
N LYS A 186 -10.99 11.40 0.21
CA LYS A 186 -11.74 12.57 0.69
C LYS A 186 -13.10 12.18 1.23
N SER A 187 -13.59 12.91 2.21
CA SER A 187 -14.97 12.79 2.68
C SER A 187 -15.96 13.15 1.57
N THR A 188 -17.22 12.77 1.75
CA THR A 188 -18.27 13.21 0.82
C THR A 188 -18.56 14.70 0.92
N GLN A 189 -18.29 15.31 2.08
CA GLN A 189 -18.43 16.76 2.26
C GLN A 189 -17.46 17.56 1.36
N ASP A 190 -16.23 17.04 1.17
CA ASP A 190 -15.17 17.68 0.38
C ASP A 190 -15.28 17.40 -1.12
N THR A 191 -16.31 16.66 -1.53
CA THR A 191 -16.47 16.21 -2.92
C THR A 191 -17.86 16.52 -3.49
N GLN A 192 -18.48 17.59 -3.00
CA GLN A 192 -19.76 18.07 -3.49
C GLN A 192 -19.68 18.61 -4.93
N GLY A 193 -20.81 18.67 -5.63
CA GLY A 193 -20.87 19.10 -7.02
C GLY A 193 -20.46 18.00 -8.01
N ALA A 194 -20.30 18.39 -9.27
CA ALA A 194 -19.90 17.50 -10.34
C ALA A 194 -18.42 17.73 -10.74
N MET A 195 -17.73 16.67 -11.14
CA MET A 195 -16.37 16.73 -11.64
C MET A 195 -16.21 15.82 -12.86
N ALA A 196 -15.50 16.34 -13.88
CA ALA A 196 -15.07 15.58 -15.05
C ALA A 196 -13.57 15.75 -15.24
N SER A 197 -12.84 14.66 -15.40
CA SER A 197 -11.40 14.69 -15.69
C SER A 197 -11.09 13.79 -16.88
N VAL A 198 -10.22 14.27 -17.78
CA VAL A 198 -9.77 13.52 -18.96
C VAL A 198 -8.25 13.66 -19.08
N THR A 199 -7.58 12.55 -19.33
CA THR A 199 -6.15 12.48 -19.67
C THR A 199 -6.00 11.75 -20.99
N TYR A 200 -5.13 12.24 -21.86
CA TYR A 200 -4.83 11.63 -23.16
C TYR A 200 -3.38 11.92 -23.58
N GLY A 201 -2.67 10.92 -24.07
CA GLY A 201 -1.28 11.02 -24.48
C GLY A 201 -0.80 9.86 -25.34
N ASN A 202 0.52 9.74 -25.47
CA ASN A 202 1.12 8.68 -26.27
C ASN A 202 1.15 7.31 -25.56
N GLU A 203 1.32 7.27 -24.24
CA GLU A 203 1.25 6.07 -23.40
C GLU A 203 -0.13 5.99 -22.72
N GLU A 204 -0.60 7.06 -22.10
CA GLU A 204 -1.94 7.18 -21.54
C GLU A 204 -2.96 7.40 -22.67
N ARG A 205 -3.46 6.33 -23.28
CA ARG A 205 -4.42 6.40 -24.41
C ARG A 205 -5.75 7.00 -24.03
N GLY A 206 -6.11 6.92 -22.76
CA GLY A 206 -7.29 7.56 -22.21
C GLY A 206 -7.46 7.23 -20.74
N LEU A 207 -7.62 8.25 -19.90
CA LEU A 207 -8.09 8.12 -18.54
C LEU A 207 -9.22 9.14 -18.35
N GLY A 208 -10.43 8.65 -18.09
CA GLY A 208 -11.61 9.46 -17.88
C GLY A 208 -12.24 9.19 -16.53
N THR A 209 -12.58 10.25 -15.78
CA THR A 209 -13.27 10.15 -14.49
C THR A 209 -14.45 11.13 -14.49
N LEU A 210 -15.61 10.62 -14.08
CA LEU A 210 -16.79 11.42 -13.79
C LEU A 210 -17.18 11.20 -12.34
N ARG A 211 -17.49 12.26 -11.61
CA ARG A 211 -17.95 12.22 -10.24
C ARG A 211 -19.11 13.16 -10.01
N TYR A 212 -20.01 12.76 -9.14
CA TYR A 212 -21.08 13.59 -8.63
C TYR A 212 -21.21 13.41 -7.12
N GLY A 213 -21.17 14.51 -6.39
CA GLY A 213 -21.43 14.59 -4.96
C GLY A 213 -22.67 15.43 -4.66
N GLY A 214 -23.45 15.00 -3.68
CA GLY A 214 -24.67 15.69 -3.25
C GLY A 214 -24.99 15.45 -1.79
N LYS A 215 -25.99 16.19 -1.30
CA LYS A 215 -26.53 16.04 0.08
C LYS A 215 -27.98 15.61 0.02
N ALA A 216 -28.39 14.81 0.99
CA ALA A 216 -29.78 14.43 1.22
C ALA A 216 -30.18 14.87 2.64
N GLY A 217 -30.69 16.09 2.75
CA GLY A 217 -30.83 16.81 4.02
C GLY A 217 -29.47 17.26 4.57
N ASP A 218 -29.45 17.62 5.86
CA ASP A 218 -28.24 18.16 6.50
C ASP A 218 -27.28 17.06 6.97
N ALA A 219 -27.78 15.88 7.24
CA ALA A 219 -27.03 14.81 7.88
C ALA A 219 -26.36 13.81 6.92
N LEU A 220 -26.82 13.70 5.66
CA LEU A 220 -26.33 12.71 4.71
C LEU A 220 -25.68 13.38 3.50
N ALA A 221 -24.43 13.11 3.27
CA ALA A 221 -23.75 13.44 2.04
C ALA A 221 -23.35 12.17 1.27
N TYR A 222 -23.27 12.26 -0.06
CA TYR A 222 -22.93 11.12 -0.89
C TYR A 222 -22.07 11.53 -2.08
N ARG A 223 -21.34 10.56 -2.62
CA ARG A 223 -20.51 10.66 -3.82
C ARG A 223 -20.70 9.41 -4.67
N LEU A 224 -20.87 9.61 -5.97
CA LEU A 224 -20.88 8.57 -6.99
C LEU A 224 -19.78 8.87 -8.00
N TYR A 225 -19.08 7.85 -8.48
CA TYR A 225 -18.09 8.04 -9.53
C TYR A 225 -18.06 6.87 -10.52
N GLY A 226 -17.57 7.18 -11.71
CA GLY A 226 -17.18 6.20 -12.71
C GLY A 226 -15.87 6.63 -13.36
N GLN A 227 -14.98 5.67 -13.60
CA GLN A 227 -13.73 5.94 -14.29
C GLN A 227 -13.36 4.81 -15.24
N PHE A 228 -12.64 5.19 -16.28
CA PHE A 228 -12.10 4.27 -17.27
C PHE A 228 -10.67 4.67 -17.60
N MET A 229 -9.80 3.67 -17.74
CA MET A 229 -8.40 3.85 -18.11
C MET A 229 -8.04 2.89 -19.24
N SER A 230 -7.24 3.41 -20.19
CA SER A 230 -6.55 2.63 -21.21
C SER A 230 -5.14 3.14 -21.36
N ARG A 231 -4.16 2.27 -21.17
CA ARG A 231 -2.72 2.52 -21.32
C ARG A 231 -2.14 1.61 -22.40
N ASP A 232 -1.26 2.18 -23.22
CA ASP A 232 -0.53 1.45 -24.25
C ASP A 232 0.56 0.55 -23.65
N SER A 233 1.06 -0.36 -24.46
CA SER A 233 2.23 -1.17 -24.12
C SER A 233 3.47 -0.31 -23.91
N ALA A 234 4.33 -0.74 -22.99
CA ALA A 234 5.66 -0.17 -22.80
C ALA A 234 6.60 -0.55 -23.95
N PHE A 235 7.77 0.07 -24.00
CA PHE A 235 8.71 -0.14 -25.10
C PHE A 235 9.33 -1.54 -25.06
N GLN A 236 9.33 -2.20 -26.21
CA GLN A 236 10.16 -3.37 -26.50
C GLN A 236 10.44 -3.45 -27.98
N GLU A 237 11.67 -3.79 -28.35
CA GLU A 237 12.01 -4.07 -29.74
C GLU A 237 11.19 -5.25 -30.29
N GLY A 238 10.48 -5.04 -31.39
CA GLY A 238 9.54 -6.03 -31.93
C GLY A 238 8.12 -5.99 -31.34
N GLY A 239 7.82 -5.06 -30.45
CA GLY A 239 6.53 -4.82 -29.84
C GLY A 239 6.25 -5.66 -28.59
N ALA A 240 5.57 -5.06 -27.62
CA ALA A 240 5.14 -5.66 -26.38
C ALA A 240 3.65 -6.04 -26.43
N HIS A 241 3.19 -6.77 -25.41
CA HIS A 241 1.78 -7.08 -25.17
C HIS A 241 1.52 -6.97 -23.66
N ASP A 242 1.59 -5.75 -23.15
CA ASP A 242 1.42 -5.39 -21.75
C ASP A 242 0.51 -4.15 -21.59
N ASP A 243 -0.30 -3.87 -22.61
CA ASP A 243 -1.34 -2.85 -22.54
C ASP A 243 -2.32 -3.13 -21.39
N TRP A 244 -3.01 -2.09 -20.93
CA TRP A 244 -3.84 -2.18 -19.75
C TRP A 244 -5.11 -1.36 -19.89
N GLN A 245 -6.25 -1.99 -19.60
CA GLN A 245 -7.56 -1.36 -19.62
C GLN A 245 -8.34 -1.74 -18.36
N LEU A 246 -8.92 -0.74 -17.69
CA LEU A 246 -9.73 -0.96 -16.50
C LEU A 246 -10.86 0.05 -16.42
N GLY A 247 -12.07 -0.44 -16.16
CA GLY A 247 -13.25 0.36 -15.81
C GLY A 247 -13.62 0.12 -14.35
N GLN A 248 -14.02 1.18 -13.63
CA GLN A 248 -14.45 1.12 -12.24
C GLN A 248 -15.60 2.09 -12.01
N GLY A 249 -16.52 1.69 -11.13
CA GLY A 249 -17.56 2.56 -10.61
C GLY A 249 -17.74 2.35 -9.12
N GLY A 250 -18.02 3.41 -8.39
CA GLY A 250 -18.14 3.33 -6.95
C GLY A 250 -19.02 4.41 -6.33
N LEU A 251 -19.28 4.21 -5.06
CA LEU A 251 -20.07 5.13 -4.23
C LEU A 251 -19.45 5.26 -2.84
N ARG A 252 -19.70 6.41 -2.21
CA ARG A 252 -19.48 6.64 -0.78
C ARG A 252 -20.62 7.48 -0.23
N THR A 253 -21.02 7.16 0.98
CA THR A 253 -21.96 7.97 1.78
C THR A 253 -21.37 8.19 3.15
N ASP A 254 -21.46 9.41 3.66
CA ASP A 254 -21.13 9.76 5.05
C ASP A 254 -22.40 10.33 5.67
N TRP A 255 -22.91 9.66 6.70
CA TRP A 255 -24.10 10.02 7.45
C TRP A 255 -23.74 10.42 8.87
N GLN A 256 -24.12 11.64 9.24
CA GLN A 256 -23.89 12.23 10.56
C GLN A 256 -25.25 12.52 11.21
N PRO A 257 -25.89 11.52 11.85
CA PRO A 257 -27.20 11.68 12.47
C PRO A 257 -27.20 12.69 13.60
N ASP A 258 -26.08 12.85 14.28
CA ASP A 258 -25.82 13.84 15.33
C ASP A 258 -24.33 14.23 15.34
N THR A 259 -23.90 15.02 16.32
CA THR A 259 -22.51 15.52 16.45
C THR A 259 -21.49 14.44 16.85
N ASN A 260 -21.96 13.32 17.37
CA ASN A 260 -21.09 12.27 17.94
C ASN A 260 -20.93 11.08 17.01
N ASP A 261 -21.88 10.83 16.12
CA ASP A 261 -21.90 9.64 15.27
C ASP A 261 -21.59 9.99 13.81
N THR A 262 -20.67 9.24 13.23
CA THR A 262 -20.40 9.24 11.78
C THR A 262 -20.48 7.81 11.25
N VAL A 263 -21.32 7.59 10.26
CA VAL A 263 -21.47 6.31 9.58
C VAL A 263 -21.06 6.48 8.11
N THR A 264 -20.02 5.76 7.72
CA THR A 264 -19.55 5.71 6.33
C THR A 264 -19.92 4.37 5.71
N VAL A 265 -20.54 4.41 4.50
CA VAL A 265 -20.70 3.24 3.64
C VAL A 265 -20.10 3.57 2.29
N GLN A 266 -19.16 2.76 1.85
CA GLN A 266 -18.54 2.93 0.54
C GLN A 266 -18.29 1.60 -0.12
N GLY A 267 -18.15 1.61 -1.45
CA GLY A 267 -17.79 0.43 -2.21
C GLY A 267 -17.59 0.75 -3.67
N ASP A 268 -16.95 -0.16 -4.36
CA ASP A 268 -16.68 -0.07 -5.78
C ASP A 268 -16.70 -1.45 -6.44
N TYR A 269 -16.83 -1.43 -7.75
CA TYR A 269 -16.67 -2.59 -8.61
C TYR A 269 -15.78 -2.22 -9.80
N TYR A 270 -14.82 -3.08 -10.13
CA TYR A 270 -13.95 -2.91 -11.28
C TYR A 270 -13.93 -4.14 -12.19
N GLN A 271 -13.66 -3.89 -13.47
CA GLN A 271 -13.43 -4.93 -14.47
C GLN A 271 -12.47 -4.42 -15.54
N GLY A 272 -11.56 -5.30 -16.01
CA GLY A 272 -10.62 -4.94 -17.06
C GLY A 272 -9.72 -6.08 -17.50
N THR A 273 -8.70 -5.70 -18.27
CA THR A 273 -7.68 -6.60 -18.80
C THR A 273 -6.30 -5.99 -18.60
N ALA A 274 -5.32 -6.85 -18.32
CA ALA A 274 -3.90 -6.51 -18.28
C ALA A 274 -3.16 -7.47 -19.22
N GLY A 275 -2.63 -6.94 -20.32
CA GLY A 275 -1.86 -7.71 -21.28
C GLY A 275 -0.59 -8.28 -20.63
N GLN A 276 -0.20 -9.46 -21.07
CA GLN A 276 1.12 -10.01 -20.78
C GLN A 276 1.58 -10.98 -21.87
N ARG A 277 2.89 -11.04 -22.07
CA ARG A 277 3.52 -12.08 -22.89
C ARG A 277 4.26 -13.01 -21.95
N ILE A 278 3.88 -14.28 -21.91
CA ILE A 278 4.45 -15.28 -21.00
C ILE A 278 5.01 -16.47 -21.77
N THR A 279 6.17 -16.97 -21.34
CA THR A 279 6.73 -18.21 -21.84
C THR A 279 6.33 -19.36 -20.92
N THR A 280 5.61 -20.32 -21.46
CA THR A 280 5.02 -21.46 -20.73
C THR A 280 5.37 -22.79 -21.43
N PRO A 281 5.45 -23.92 -20.71
CA PRO A 281 5.54 -25.24 -21.34
C PRO A 281 4.31 -25.51 -22.19
N VAL A 282 4.52 -26.16 -23.36
CA VAL A 282 3.42 -26.65 -24.17
C VAL A 282 2.64 -27.72 -23.37
N PRO A 283 1.30 -27.70 -23.36
CA PRO A 283 0.47 -28.72 -22.68
C PRO A 283 0.86 -30.14 -23.08
N ALA A 284 0.83 -31.07 -22.13
CA ALA A 284 1.31 -32.44 -22.30
C ALA A 284 0.52 -33.28 -23.32
N ASP A 285 -0.70 -32.87 -23.65
CA ASP A 285 -1.54 -33.45 -24.71
C ASP A 285 -1.02 -33.13 -26.13
N ALA A 286 -0.16 -32.11 -26.26
CA ALA A 286 0.44 -31.72 -27.53
C ALA A 286 1.83 -32.36 -27.80
N ALA A 287 2.52 -32.93 -26.81
CA ALA A 287 3.79 -33.66 -26.99
C ALA A 287 4.13 -34.56 -25.80
N PRO A 288 4.24 -35.89 -25.95
CA PRO A 288 4.66 -36.78 -24.87
C PRO A 288 6.14 -36.58 -24.57
N LEU A 289 6.48 -36.24 -23.29
CA LEU A 289 7.80 -36.37 -22.62
C LEU A 289 9.07 -35.95 -23.41
N ALA A 290 8.93 -35.13 -24.44
CA ALA A 290 10.06 -34.44 -25.05
C ALA A 290 10.60 -33.36 -24.11
N PRO A 291 11.87 -32.92 -24.23
CA PRO A 291 12.37 -31.73 -23.52
C PRO A 291 11.35 -30.60 -23.68
N ALA A 292 10.95 -29.97 -22.58
CA ALA A 292 9.79 -29.09 -22.54
C ALA A 292 9.81 -28.09 -23.70
N ASN A 293 8.97 -28.32 -24.71
CA ASN A 293 8.75 -27.36 -25.76
C ASN A 293 8.12 -26.13 -25.10
N LEU A 294 8.87 -25.06 -25.05
CA LEU A 294 8.38 -23.78 -24.55
C LEU A 294 7.62 -23.08 -25.68
N THR A 295 6.51 -22.49 -25.33
CA THR A 295 5.79 -21.57 -26.22
C THR A 295 5.62 -20.24 -25.54
N THR A 296 5.79 -19.17 -26.31
CA THR A 296 5.52 -17.80 -25.83
C THR A 296 4.14 -17.41 -26.37
N VAL A 297 3.26 -17.04 -25.46
CA VAL A 297 1.88 -16.65 -25.77
C VAL A 297 1.62 -15.22 -25.30
N ASN A 298 0.85 -14.48 -26.10
CA ASN A 298 0.25 -13.24 -25.69
C ASN A 298 -1.11 -13.56 -25.07
N GLU A 299 -1.40 -13.01 -23.92
CA GLU A 299 -2.68 -13.16 -23.24
C GLU A 299 -3.14 -11.88 -22.58
N ASP A 300 -4.45 -11.75 -22.40
CA ASP A 300 -5.08 -10.70 -21.61
C ASP A 300 -5.57 -11.30 -20.30
N VAL A 301 -4.86 -10.99 -19.22
CA VAL A 301 -5.29 -11.33 -17.86
C VAL A 301 -6.58 -10.61 -17.56
N LYS A 302 -7.66 -11.35 -17.28
CA LYS A 302 -8.94 -10.77 -16.92
C LYS A 302 -8.96 -10.45 -15.43
N LEU A 303 -9.28 -9.22 -15.13
CA LEU A 303 -9.38 -8.66 -13.77
C LEU A 303 -10.82 -8.27 -13.50
N ARG A 304 -11.35 -8.67 -12.34
CA ARG A 304 -12.64 -8.23 -11.83
C ARG A 304 -12.62 -8.24 -10.32
N GLY A 305 -13.38 -7.38 -9.72
CA GLY A 305 -13.51 -7.37 -8.26
C GLY A 305 -14.35 -6.22 -7.78
N GLY A 306 -14.56 -6.17 -6.49
CA GLY A 306 -15.31 -5.10 -5.86
C GLY A 306 -15.37 -5.29 -4.36
N ASN A 307 -15.74 -4.25 -3.68
CA ASN A 307 -15.82 -4.24 -2.23
C ASN A 307 -17.01 -3.41 -1.74
N ILE A 308 -17.37 -3.66 -0.50
CA ILE A 308 -18.23 -2.80 0.29
C ILE A 308 -17.65 -2.69 1.69
N LEU A 309 -17.54 -1.46 2.19
CA LEU A 309 -17.04 -1.14 3.52
C LEU A 309 -18.08 -0.35 4.28
N PHE A 310 -18.29 -0.74 5.52
CA PHE A 310 -19.07 -0.04 6.53
C PHE A 310 -18.12 0.41 7.64
N ARG A 311 -18.23 1.66 8.09
CA ARG A 311 -17.54 2.18 9.27
C ARG A 311 -18.50 3.00 10.10
N TRP A 312 -18.55 2.72 11.39
CA TRP A 312 -19.21 3.53 12.38
C TRP A 312 -18.19 4.05 13.37
N HIS A 313 -18.08 5.36 13.44
CA HIS A 313 -17.25 6.08 14.40
C HIS A 313 -18.16 6.85 15.33
N ARG A 314 -17.91 6.73 16.64
CA ARG A 314 -18.66 7.41 17.68
C ARG A 314 -17.73 8.08 18.67
N LEU A 315 -17.92 9.38 18.86
CA LEU A 315 -17.32 10.13 19.96
C LEU A 315 -18.11 9.85 21.25
N LEU A 316 -17.43 9.34 22.26
CA LEU A 316 -17.99 9.14 23.61
C LEU A 316 -17.72 10.34 24.51
N SER A 317 -16.59 11.03 24.25
CA SER A 317 -16.23 12.33 24.83
C SER A 317 -15.24 13.02 23.89
N ASP A 318 -14.72 14.20 24.23
CA ASP A 318 -13.72 14.95 23.44
C ASP A 318 -12.41 14.17 23.20
N LYS A 319 -12.15 13.15 24.00
CA LYS A 319 -10.91 12.35 23.94
C LYS A 319 -11.14 10.84 23.90
N GLU A 320 -12.38 10.40 23.89
CA GLU A 320 -12.73 8.98 23.89
C GLU A 320 -13.59 8.67 22.68
N ASP A 321 -13.19 7.72 21.89
CA ASP A 321 -13.90 7.32 20.68
C ASP A 321 -13.88 5.80 20.47
N PHE A 322 -14.86 5.38 19.72
CA PHE A 322 -15.08 4.00 19.34
C PHE A 322 -15.25 3.91 17.82
N THR A 323 -14.60 2.93 17.20
CA THR A 323 -14.73 2.66 15.76
C THR A 323 -15.05 1.19 15.53
N LEU A 324 -16.11 0.92 14.78
CA LEU A 324 -16.44 -0.38 14.23
C LEU A 324 -16.31 -0.32 12.72
N GLN A 325 -15.47 -1.18 12.15
CA GLN A 325 -15.31 -1.32 10.70
C GLN A 325 -15.61 -2.75 10.28
N ALA A 326 -16.35 -2.89 9.18
CA ALA A 326 -16.58 -4.16 8.53
C ALA A 326 -16.44 -3.99 7.02
N TYR A 327 -15.85 -4.96 6.33
CA TYR A 327 -15.87 -4.96 4.86
C TYR A 327 -16.01 -6.36 4.28
N PHE A 328 -16.56 -6.39 3.08
CA PHE A 328 -16.50 -7.52 2.17
C PHE A 328 -15.67 -7.13 0.93
N ASP A 329 -14.77 -8.00 0.51
CA ASP A 329 -13.92 -7.81 -0.67
C ASP A 329 -13.98 -9.07 -1.56
N HIS A 330 -14.11 -8.86 -2.86
CA HIS A 330 -14.09 -9.92 -3.87
C HIS A 330 -13.06 -9.60 -4.94
N VAL A 331 -12.21 -10.57 -5.25
CA VAL A 331 -11.19 -10.49 -6.30
C VAL A 331 -11.29 -11.72 -7.19
N GLY A 332 -11.46 -11.49 -8.50
CA GLY A 332 -11.39 -12.51 -9.53
C GLY A 332 -10.26 -12.20 -10.52
N ARG A 333 -9.42 -13.19 -10.78
CA ARG A 333 -8.30 -13.12 -11.74
C ARG A 333 -8.30 -14.35 -12.61
N GLU A 334 -8.19 -14.19 -13.92
CA GLU A 334 -8.10 -15.29 -14.89
C GLU A 334 -6.92 -15.03 -15.82
N GLU A 335 -5.93 -15.91 -15.74
CA GLU A 335 -4.77 -15.94 -16.61
C GLU A 335 -4.47 -17.40 -17.05
N ALA A 336 -3.67 -17.59 -18.08
CA ALA A 336 -3.39 -18.91 -18.65
C ALA A 336 -2.84 -19.92 -17.63
N SER A 337 -2.13 -19.44 -16.61
CA SER A 337 -1.52 -20.28 -15.58
C SER A 337 -2.38 -20.46 -14.34
N LEU A 338 -3.28 -19.53 -14.04
CA LEU A 338 -4.04 -19.48 -12.79
C LEU A 338 -5.38 -18.76 -12.95
N TYR A 339 -6.44 -19.40 -12.48
CA TYR A 339 -7.69 -18.77 -12.11
C TYR A 339 -7.74 -18.61 -10.59
N GLU A 340 -8.06 -17.43 -10.09
CA GLU A 340 -8.30 -17.13 -8.68
C GLU A 340 -9.67 -16.45 -8.53
N ASP A 341 -10.51 -16.96 -7.63
CA ASP A 341 -11.71 -16.29 -7.12
C ASP A 341 -11.61 -16.26 -5.60
N ARG A 342 -11.53 -15.06 -5.01
CA ARG A 342 -11.30 -14.86 -3.59
C ARG A 342 -12.33 -13.93 -2.98
N GLN A 343 -12.81 -14.29 -1.81
CA GLN A 343 -13.74 -13.52 -1.00
C GLN A 343 -13.15 -13.33 0.39
N THR A 344 -13.23 -12.11 0.90
CA THR A 344 -12.75 -11.76 2.24
C THR A 344 -13.83 -11.00 3.00
N ILE A 345 -14.10 -11.42 4.22
CA ILE A 345 -14.89 -10.67 5.20
C ILE A 345 -13.96 -10.27 6.33
N ASP A 346 -14.00 -9.01 6.72
CA ASP A 346 -13.18 -8.47 7.82
C ASP A 346 -14.06 -7.66 8.76
N LEU A 347 -13.82 -7.80 10.04
CA LEU A 347 -14.48 -7.07 11.10
C LEU A 347 -13.43 -6.60 12.10
N GLU A 348 -13.35 -5.30 12.36
CA GLU A 348 -12.46 -4.70 13.35
C GLU A 348 -13.24 -3.75 14.27
N LEU A 349 -13.01 -3.90 15.56
CA LEU A 349 -13.48 -3.01 16.61
C LEU A 349 -12.29 -2.38 17.30
N GLN A 350 -12.34 -1.06 17.48
CA GLN A 350 -11.31 -0.27 18.12
C GLN A 350 -11.95 0.67 19.15
N HIS A 351 -11.30 0.85 20.29
CA HIS A 351 -11.73 1.77 21.34
C HIS A 351 -10.51 2.53 21.87
N HIS A 352 -10.59 3.85 21.86
CA HIS A 352 -9.61 4.77 22.38
C HIS A 352 -10.13 5.38 23.68
N ILE A 353 -9.34 5.29 24.77
CA ILE A 353 -9.73 5.68 26.11
C ILE A 353 -8.60 6.47 26.76
N PRO A 354 -8.81 7.75 27.14
CA PRO A 354 -7.88 8.45 28.02
C PRO A 354 -8.00 7.83 29.44
N TRP A 355 -6.97 7.06 29.82
CA TRP A 355 -6.95 6.40 31.13
C TRP A 355 -5.98 7.09 32.06
N LEU A 356 -6.47 7.71 33.14
CA LEU A 356 -5.69 8.55 34.05
C LEU A 356 -5.13 9.82 33.36
N ALA A 357 -4.40 10.64 34.11
CA ALA A 357 -3.95 11.97 33.65
C ALA A 357 -2.87 11.91 32.55
N HIS A 358 -2.15 10.78 32.39
CA HIS A 358 -0.98 10.68 31.52
C HIS A 358 -1.00 9.45 30.61
N HIS A 359 -2.07 8.67 30.62
CA HIS A 359 -2.21 7.43 29.86
C HIS A 359 -3.26 7.61 28.79
N ASP A 360 -2.94 7.24 27.60
CA ASP A 360 -3.80 7.25 26.42
C ASP A 360 -3.82 5.84 25.80
N VAL A 361 -4.86 5.07 26.14
CA VAL A 361 -4.96 3.65 25.83
C VAL A 361 -5.81 3.42 24.59
N LEU A 362 -5.25 2.66 23.66
CA LEU A 362 -5.93 2.19 22.45
C LEU A 362 -5.92 0.67 22.44
N TRP A 363 -7.08 0.05 22.31
CA TRP A 363 -7.20 -1.39 22.15
C TRP A 363 -8.21 -1.75 21.07
N GLY A 364 -8.09 -2.94 20.53
CA GLY A 364 -9.05 -3.42 19.55
C GLY A 364 -8.96 -4.92 19.33
N ILE A 365 -10.00 -5.44 18.70
CA ILE A 365 -10.11 -6.84 18.30
C ILE A 365 -10.52 -6.92 16.84
N GLY A 366 -10.08 -7.96 16.15
CA GLY A 366 -10.40 -8.17 14.75
C GLY A 366 -10.59 -9.63 14.39
N TYR A 367 -11.41 -9.86 13.37
CA TYR A 367 -11.61 -11.17 12.77
C TYR A 367 -11.67 -11.03 11.24
N ARG A 368 -10.89 -11.85 10.54
CA ARG A 368 -10.90 -11.93 9.09
C ARG A 368 -11.11 -13.37 8.65
N LEU A 369 -12.03 -13.55 7.72
CA LEU A 369 -12.27 -14.80 7.02
C LEU A 369 -11.97 -14.59 5.54
N THR A 370 -11.06 -15.39 4.99
CA THR A 370 -10.76 -15.39 3.55
C THR A 370 -11.02 -16.77 2.98
N ARG A 371 -11.77 -16.82 1.90
CA ARG A 371 -11.99 -18.04 1.12
C ARG A 371 -11.52 -17.82 -0.30
N ASP A 372 -10.73 -18.75 -0.83
CA ASP A 372 -10.31 -18.78 -2.22
C ASP A 372 -10.74 -20.07 -2.93
N GLU A 373 -10.97 -19.96 -4.23
CA GLU A 373 -11.03 -21.05 -5.18
C GLU A 373 -10.02 -20.79 -6.30
N THR A 374 -9.14 -21.74 -6.56
CA THR A 374 -8.13 -21.62 -7.59
C THR A 374 -8.19 -22.79 -8.57
N ARG A 375 -7.90 -22.51 -9.85
CA ARG A 375 -7.73 -23.52 -10.87
C ARG A 375 -6.43 -23.23 -11.59
N GLY A 376 -5.52 -24.16 -11.48
CA GLY A 376 -4.20 -24.07 -12.13
C GLY A 376 -4.08 -25.07 -13.27
N ASN A 377 -2.89 -25.09 -13.84
CA ASN A 377 -2.50 -26.03 -14.89
C ASN A 377 -1.25 -26.83 -14.47
N GLU A 378 -0.60 -27.51 -15.39
CA GLU A 378 0.63 -28.27 -15.13
C GLU A 378 1.83 -27.39 -14.77
N LEU A 379 1.81 -26.10 -15.12
CA LEU A 379 2.86 -25.16 -14.76
C LEU A 379 2.70 -24.69 -13.33
N PHE A 380 1.48 -24.26 -12.98
CA PHE A 380 1.16 -23.66 -11.68
C PHE A 380 -0.16 -24.22 -11.16
N ARG A 381 -0.16 -24.73 -9.95
CA ARG A 381 -1.38 -25.15 -9.25
C ARG A 381 -1.23 -25.04 -7.74
N LEU A 382 -2.34 -24.87 -7.06
CA LEU A 382 -2.44 -24.97 -5.61
C LEU A 382 -3.16 -26.27 -5.21
N SER A 383 -2.75 -26.87 -4.11
CA SER A 383 -3.36 -28.09 -3.57
C SER A 383 -3.47 -28.00 -2.04
N PRO A 384 -4.71 -27.91 -1.51
CA PRO A 384 -6.01 -27.99 -2.16
C PRO A 384 -6.29 -26.79 -3.08
N SER A 385 -7.23 -26.96 -4.04
CA SER A 385 -7.64 -25.90 -4.98
C SER A 385 -8.49 -24.81 -4.31
N ASP A 386 -9.17 -25.14 -3.24
CA ASP A 386 -9.99 -24.25 -2.42
C ASP A 386 -9.51 -24.27 -0.97
N ARG A 387 -9.47 -23.11 -0.34
CA ARG A 387 -9.09 -22.97 1.07
C ARG A 387 -9.86 -21.85 1.73
N THR A 388 -10.18 -22.07 2.99
CA THR A 388 -10.67 -21.03 3.90
C THR A 388 -9.60 -20.79 4.95
N VAL A 389 -9.31 -19.53 5.23
CA VAL A 389 -8.27 -19.10 6.18
C VAL A 389 -8.89 -18.12 7.16
N ASP A 390 -8.69 -18.38 8.44
CA ASP A 390 -9.13 -17.54 9.55
C ASP A 390 -7.94 -16.74 10.12
N LEU A 391 -8.21 -15.49 10.49
CA LEU A 391 -7.29 -14.63 11.23
C LEU A 391 -8.05 -13.97 12.38
N MET A 392 -7.69 -14.30 13.61
CA MET A 392 -8.15 -13.61 14.81
C MET A 392 -7.05 -12.70 15.33
N SER A 393 -7.39 -11.49 15.76
CA SER A 393 -6.41 -10.55 16.27
C SER A 393 -6.95 -9.72 17.44
N GLY A 394 -6.02 -9.28 18.29
CA GLY A 394 -6.27 -8.29 19.31
C GLY A 394 -5.02 -7.46 19.55
N PHE A 395 -5.18 -6.18 19.81
CA PHE A 395 -4.05 -5.30 20.13
C PHE A 395 -4.36 -4.42 21.34
N LEU A 396 -3.29 -4.04 22.02
CA LEU A 396 -3.30 -3.09 23.12
C LEU A 396 -2.08 -2.19 23.01
N GLN A 397 -2.29 -0.87 23.13
CA GLN A 397 -1.25 0.15 23.15
C GLN A 397 -1.56 1.17 24.24
N ASP A 398 -0.55 1.60 24.97
CA ASP A 398 -0.61 2.71 25.92
C ASP A 398 0.45 3.74 25.56
N GLU A 399 0.01 4.98 25.38
CA GLU A 399 0.88 6.14 25.19
C GLU A 399 0.90 6.96 26.48
N MET A 400 2.08 7.10 27.06
CA MET A 400 2.32 7.78 28.31
C MET A 400 3.04 9.09 28.08
N SER A 401 2.46 10.20 28.54
CA SER A 401 3.03 11.53 28.46
C SER A 401 3.66 11.97 29.78
N PHE A 402 4.84 12.57 29.71
CA PHE A 402 5.61 13.07 30.84
C PHE A 402 6.10 14.49 30.58
N PHE A 403 6.31 15.27 31.66
CA PHE A 403 6.90 16.61 31.59
C PHE A 403 6.14 17.55 30.63
N ASP A 404 4.83 17.69 30.84
CA ASP A 404 3.94 18.51 30.01
C ASP A 404 4.06 18.14 28.50
N ASP A 405 3.95 16.84 28.18
CA ASP A 405 4.02 16.25 26.84
C ASP A 405 5.37 16.45 26.10
N THR A 406 6.42 16.88 26.83
CA THR A 406 7.77 17.01 26.27
C THR A 406 8.41 15.65 25.99
N PHE A 407 8.08 14.64 26.78
CA PHE A 407 8.57 13.26 26.60
C PHE A 407 7.39 12.29 26.58
N THR A 408 7.35 11.45 25.56
CA THR A 408 6.27 10.48 25.37
C THR A 408 6.88 9.08 25.21
N VAL A 409 6.27 8.09 25.85
CA VAL A 409 6.61 6.67 25.69
C VAL A 409 5.36 5.92 25.24
N THR A 410 5.45 5.16 24.16
CA THR A 410 4.37 4.31 23.67
C THR A 410 4.81 2.85 23.76
N ILE A 411 4.02 2.01 24.41
CA ILE A 411 4.24 0.56 24.51
C ILE A 411 2.99 -0.15 24.01
N GLY A 412 3.16 -1.14 23.17
CA GLY A 412 2.03 -1.90 22.67
C GLY A 412 2.42 -3.26 22.09
N SER A 413 1.43 -4.09 21.85
CA SER A 413 1.58 -5.35 21.12
C SER A 413 0.29 -5.73 20.41
N LYS A 414 0.42 -6.35 19.26
CA LYS A 414 -0.66 -7.09 18.61
C LYS A 414 -0.42 -8.59 18.77
N PHE A 415 -1.50 -9.30 18.97
CA PHE A 415 -1.55 -10.76 19.10
C PHE A 415 -2.47 -11.26 17.99
N GLU A 416 -2.00 -12.24 17.25
CA GLU A 416 -2.74 -12.80 16.10
C GLU A 416 -2.67 -14.31 16.14
N HIS A 417 -3.74 -14.96 15.68
CA HIS A 417 -3.77 -16.38 15.39
C HIS A 417 -4.25 -16.60 13.97
N ASN A 418 -3.46 -17.28 13.16
CA ASN A 418 -3.77 -17.58 11.77
C ASN A 418 -3.50 -19.06 11.45
N ASP A 419 -4.10 -19.56 10.37
CA ASP A 419 -4.05 -20.97 9.98
C ASP A 419 -2.70 -21.43 9.41
N PHE A 420 -1.74 -20.51 9.16
CA PHE A 420 -0.45 -20.83 8.55
C PHE A 420 0.65 -20.98 9.61
N SER A 421 0.87 -19.97 10.44
CA SER A 421 1.93 -19.95 11.46
C SER A 421 1.42 -20.08 12.90
N GLY A 422 0.09 -20.16 13.11
CA GLY A 422 -0.51 -20.22 14.43
C GLY A 422 -0.47 -18.89 15.15
N PHE A 423 0.07 -18.86 16.37
CA PHE A 423 0.07 -17.67 17.22
C PHE A 423 1.30 -16.80 17.01
N GLU A 424 1.06 -15.52 16.72
CA GLU A 424 2.08 -14.49 16.54
C GLU A 424 1.86 -13.31 17.47
N TYR A 425 2.96 -12.63 17.86
CA TYR A 425 2.91 -11.41 18.68
C TYR A 425 3.89 -10.37 18.17
N GLN A 426 3.51 -9.09 18.22
CA GLN A 426 4.25 -7.99 17.62
C GLN A 426 4.37 -6.82 18.59
N PRO A 427 5.27 -6.92 19.59
CA PRO A 427 5.49 -5.86 20.55
C PRO A 427 6.29 -4.71 19.93
N ASN A 428 6.05 -3.51 20.43
CA ASN A 428 6.91 -2.36 20.19
C ASN A 428 7.03 -1.49 21.45
N ILE A 429 8.14 -0.75 21.47
CA ILE A 429 8.33 0.40 22.34
C ILE A 429 8.82 1.56 21.48
N ARG A 430 8.18 2.73 21.64
CA ARG A 430 8.55 3.97 20.97
C ARG A 430 8.72 5.07 22.00
N MET A 431 9.61 6.00 21.72
CA MET A 431 9.87 7.14 22.58
C MET A 431 9.99 8.40 21.71
N SER A 432 9.50 9.52 22.16
CA SER A 432 9.81 10.81 21.58
C SER A 432 10.15 11.84 22.64
N TRP A 433 11.09 12.70 22.29
CA TRP A 433 11.51 13.84 23.11
C TRP A 433 11.43 15.12 22.27
N LYS A 434 10.70 16.09 22.78
CA LYS A 434 10.47 17.40 22.17
C LYS A 434 11.07 18.47 23.10
N PRO A 435 12.37 18.76 22.99
CA PRO A 435 13.00 19.78 23.87
C PRO A 435 12.40 21.17 23.67
N ASN A 436 11.83 21.44 22.51
CA ASN A 436 11.04 22.62 22.18
C ASN A 436 10.14 22.34 20.97
N SER A 437 9.41 23.36 20.47
CA SER A 437 8.49 23.23 19.32
C SER A 437 9.16 22.80 18.01
N ASP A 438 10.45 23.12 17.85
CA ASP A 438 11.15 23.02 16.58
C ASP A 438 11.89 21.68 16.43
N HIS A 439 12.06 20.93 17.51
CA HIS A 439 12.85 19.71 17.55
C HIS A 439 12.05 18.52 18.06
N THR A 440 12.03 17.44 17.30
CA THR A 440 11.52 16.13 17.73
C THR A 440 12.58 15.07 17.50
N ILE A 441 12.99 14.39 18.56
CA ILE A 441 13.85 13.21 18.51
C ILE A 441 12.98 12.01 18.89
N TRP A 442 12.99 10.97 18.09
CA TRP A 442 12.24 9.74 18.37
C TRP A 442 13.08 8.51 18.14
N GLY A 443 12.76 7.44 18.83
CA GLY A 443 13.39 6.12 18.63
C GLY A 443 12.40 5.00 18.89
N SER A 444 12.63 3.85 18.26
CA SER A 444 11.79 2.67 18.44
C SER A 444 12.57 1.36 18.41
N VAL A 445 12.02 0.37 19.10
CA VAL A 445 12.37 -1.05 18.93
C VAL A 445 11.07 -1.81 18.71
N SER A 446 10.99 -2.54 17.59
CA SER A 446 9.74 -3.19 17.17
C SER A 446 10.01 -4.58 16.61
N ARG A 447 9.19 -5.56 16.99
CA ARG A 447 9.11 -6.85 16.30
C ARG A 447 7.94 -6.83 15.32
N ALA A 448 8.15 -7.32 14.11
CA ALA A 448 7.11 -7.56 13.13
C ALA A 448 7.30 -8.93 12.48
N VAL A 449 6.22 -9.53 12.00
CA VAL A 449 6.26 -10.83 11.33
C VAL A 449 5.61 -10.76 9.95
N ARG A 450 6.16 -11.57 9.03
CA ARG A 450 5.48 -11.92 7.79
C ARG A 450 4.97 -13.35 7.90
N THR A 451 3.67 -13.50 7.90
CA THR A 451 3.05 -14.84 7.92
C THR A 451 3.17 -15.52 6.56
N PRO A 452 3.25 -16.86 6.52
CA PRO A 452 3.26 -17.61 5.28
C PRO A 452 2.06 -17.27 4.40
N ALA A 453 2.28 -17.33 3.09
CA ALA A 453 1.26 -17.14 2.08
C ALA A 453 0.69 -18.48 1.59
N ARG A 454 -0.49 -18.44 0.98
CA ARG A 454 -1.14 -19.58 0.33
C ARG A 454 -0.20 -20.31 -0.63
N GLY A 455 0.56 -19.54 -1.45
CA GLY A 455 1.55 -20.09 -2.37
C GLY A 455 2.67 -20.85 -1.68
N GLU A 456 3.15 -20.36 -0.54
CA GLU A 456 4.24 -21.00 0.21
C GLU A 456 3.83 -22.31 0.88
N HIS A 457 2.55 -22.47 1.19
CA HIS A 457 2.01 -23.70 1.76
C HIS A 457 1.57 -24.74 0.73
N ASP A 458 0.93 -24.30 -0.36
CA ASP A 458 0.11 -25.18 -1.20
C ASP A 458 0.53 -25.25 -2.68
N VAL A 459 1.55 -24.48 -3.10
CA VAL A 459 1.92 -24.36 -4.51
C VAL A 459 2.64 -25.60 -5.03
N ARG A 460 2.40 -25.90 -6.30
CA ARG A 460 3.30 -26.67 -7.15
C ARG A 460 3.55 -25.87 -8.43
N LEU A 461 4.74 -25.28 -8.52
CA LEU A 461 5.21 -24.54 -9.69
C LEU A 461 6.31 -25.30 -10.40
N ARG A 462 6.10 -25.64 -11.67
CA ARG A 462 7.11 -26.26 -12.51
C ARG A 462 8.05 -25.18 -13.05
N VAL A 463 9.31 -25.26 -12.67
CA VAL A 463 10.36 -24.37 -13.18
C VAL A 463 10.94 -24.95 -14.46
N VAL A 464 11.06 -24.12 -15.47
CA VAL A 464 11.73 -24.51 -16.72
C VAL A 464 13.24 -24.38 -16.53
N PRO A 465 14.02 -25.50 -16.59
CA PRO A 465 15.47 -25.42 -16.47
C PRO A 465 16.09 -24.61 -17.62
N THR A 466 17.20 -23.96 -17.35
CA THR A 466 18.01 -23.31 -18.39
C THR A 466 19.36 -24.03 -18.48
N PRO A 467 19.72 -24.68 -19.60
CA PRO A 467 18.94 -24.72 -20.86
C PRO A 467 17.69 -25.62 -20.76
N ALA A 468 16.66 -25.29 -21.50
CA ALA A 468 15.39 -26.04 -21.53
C ALA A 468 15.51 -27.51 -21.97
N THR A 469 16.66 -27.88 -22.54
CA THR A 469 17.04 -29.24 -22.98
C THR A 469 17.60 -30.10 -21.86
N ALA A 470 17.80 -29.56 -20.64
CA ALA A 470 18.27 -30.34 -19.52
C ALA A 470 17.28 -31.48 -19.19
N PRO A 471 17.74 -32.73 -19.07
CA PRO A 471 16.86 -33.88 -18.81
C PRO A 471 16.43 -33.96 -17.33
N VAL A 472 16.05 -32.83 -16.76
CA VAL A 472 15.65 -32.69 -15.37
C VAL A 472 14.31 -31.95 -15.27
N SER A 473 13.46 -32.37 -14.37
CA SER A 473 12.24 -31.68 -14.01
C SER A 473 12.47 -30.98 -12.66
N VAL A 474 12.25 -29.67 -12.62
CA VAL A 474 12.38 -28.89 -11.39
C VAL A 474 11.01 -28.34 -11.00
N ALA A 475 10.63 -28.48 -9.74
CA ALA A 475 9.39 -27.94 -9.23
C ALA A 475 9.61 -27.28 -7.84
N VAL A 476 9.19 -26.03 -7.70
CA VAL A 476 8.98 -25.42 -6.40
C VAL A 476 7.69 -25.97 -5.83
N VAL A 477 7.73 -26.43 -4.58
CA VAL A 477 6.59 -27.04 -3.89
C VAL A 477 6.34 -26.36 -2.57
N GLY A 478 5.06 -26.21 -2.23
CA GLY A 478 4.63 -25.71 -0.94
C GLY A 478 5.12 -26.58 0.22
N ASN A 479 5.24 -25.98 1.38
CA ASN A 479 5.63 -26.67 2.62
C ASN A 479 4.74 -26.18 3.76
N HIS A 480 4.03 -27.10 4.43
CA HIS A 480 3.16 -26.76 5.55
C HIS A 480 3.95 -26.49 6.85
N ASP A 481 5.23 -26.87 6.89
CA ASP A 481 6.15 -26.56 8.00
C ASP A 481 6.89 -25.22 7.78
N PHE A 482 6.53 -24.45 6.73
CA PHE A 482 7.11 -23.14 6.49
C PHE A 482 6.61 -22.14 7.53
N GLU A 483 7.52 -21.54 8.28
CA GLU A 483 7.25 -20.65 9.40
C GLU A 483 7.17 -19.18 9.00
N ALA A 484 6.74 -18.31 9.93
CA ALA A 484 6.73 -16.88 9.73
C ALA A 484 8.16 -16.32 9.69
N GLU A 485 8.41 -15.37 8.78
CA GLU A 485 9.65 -14.59 8.78
C GLU A 485 9.58 -13.50 9.86
N ASN A 486 10.66 -13.32 10.58
CA ASN A 486 10.77 -12.43 11.73
C ASN A 486 11.64 -11.21 11.40
N LEU A 487 11.21 -10.04 11.87
CA LEU A 487 11.98 -8.81 11.88
C LEU A 487 12.06 -8.26 13.30
N LEU A 488 13.28 -7.91 13.74
CA LEU A 488 13.53 -7.03 14.87
C LEU A 488 14.21 -5.76 14.34
N ALA A 489 13.55 -4.62 14.53
CA ALA A 489 13.98 -3.33 13.99
C ALA A 489 14.31 -2.34 15.11
N TRP A 490 15.39 -1.58 14.91
CA TRP A 490 15.77 -0.42 15.70
C TRP A 490 15.76 0.80 14.80
N GLU A 491 15.12 1.87 15.25
CA GLU A 491 15.01 3.11 14.50
C GLU A 491 15.34 4.30 15.39
N LEU A 492 15.96 5.32 14.80
CA LEU A 492 16.22 6.60 15.41
C LEU A 492 15.95 7.71 14.40
N GLY A 493 15.13 8.68 14.77
CA GLY A 493 14.81 9.79 13.90
C GLY A 493 14.97 11.14 14.57
N TYR A 494 15.24 12.13 13.75
CA TYR A 494 15.35 13.52 14.13
C TYR A 494 14.62 14.40 13.12
N ARG A 495 13.65 15.16 13.62
CA ARG A 495 12.88 16.13 12.86
C ARG A 495 13.13 17.51 13.41
N ILE A 496 13.43 18.47 12.53
CA ILE A 496 13.74 19.84 12.92
C ILE A 496 13.10 20.84 11.95
N HIS A 497 12.57 21.92 12.51
CA HIS A 497 12.04 23.10 11.81
C HIS A 497 12.85 24.34 12.18
N PRO A 498 14.07 24.51 11.61
CA PRO A 498 14.95 25.61 12.01
C PRO A 498 14.33 26.99 11.71
N THR A 499 13.43 27.05 10.75
CA THR A 499 12.64 28.22 10.39
C THR A 499 11.24 27.76 9.91
N SER A 500 10.27 28.65 9.87
CA SER A 500 8.94 28.39 9.31
C SER A 500 8.95 27.96 7.82
N THR A 501 10.09 28.15 7.15
CA THR A 501 10.27 27.85 5.72
C THR A 501 11.13 26.62 5.44
N LEU A 502 11.70 25.97 6.45
CA LEU A 502 12.59 24.83 6.28
C LEU A 502 12.22 23.69 7.23
N ASN A 503 11.98 22.51 6.68
CA ASN A 503 11.77 21.26 7.40
C ASN A 503 12.83 20.25 6.99
N LEU A 504 13.42 19.55 7.97
CA LEU A 504 14.34 18.44 7.75
C LEU A 504 13.90 17.25 8.63
N ASP A 505 13.73 16.09 8.02
CA ASP A 505 13.42 14.82 8.67
C ASP A 505 14.50 13.79 8.29
N ILE A 506 15.16 13.21 9.28
CA ILE A 506 16.21 12.20 9.11
C ILE A 506 15.83 11.00 9.93
N ALA A 507 15.83 9.81 9.31
CA ALA A 507 15.58 8.54 9.98
C ALA A 507 16.69 7.54 9.65
N GLY A 508 17.35 7.01 10.66
CA GLY A 508 18.26 5.88 10.56
C GLY A 508 17.57 4.60 11.04
N PHE A 509 17.89 3.48 10.42
CA PHE A 509 17.32 2.19 10.78
C PHE A 509 18.35 1.06 10.72
N TYR A 510 18.14 0.04 11.55
CA TYR A 510 18.82 -1.25 11.54
C TYR A 510 17.79 -2.34 11.74
N ASN A 511 17.66 -3.21 10.74
CA ASN A 511 16.70 -4.30 10.67
C ASN A 511 17.43 -5.63 10.69
N GLN A 512 17.10 -6.50 11.65
CA GLN A 512 17.58 -7.88 11.73
C GLN A 512 16.44 -8.81 11.33
N TYR A 513 16.69 -9.64 10.31
CA TYR A 513 15.73 -10.60 9.79
C TYR A 513 16.19 -12.02 10.14
N GLU A 514 15.24 -12.83 10.59
CA GLU A 514 15.43 -14.26 10.87
C GLU A 514 14.36 -15.07 10.11
N ASP A 515 14.62 -16.34 9.91
CA ASP A 515 13.69 -17.30 9.30
C ASP A 515 13.23 -16.89 7.87
N LEU A 516 14.10 -16.21 7.15
CA LEU A 516 13.79 -15.75 5.80
C LEU A 516 13.64 -16.93 4.84
N ARG A 517 12.74 -16.78 3.90
CA ARG A 517 12.39 -17.77 2.87
C ARG A 517 13.59 -18.23 2.06
N THR A 518 13.68 -19.55 1.86
CA THR A 518 14.61 -20.21 0.95
C THR A 518 13.92 -21.32 0.15
N PHE A 519 14.63 -21.83 -0.86
CA PHE A 519 14.26 -23.01 -1.64
C PHE A 519 15.47 -23.93 -1.70
N ASP A 520 15.37 -25.11 -1.11
CA ASP A 520 16.50 -26.06 -1.06
C ASP A 520 16.11 -27.40 -1.71
N ALA A 521 17.01 -27.97 -2.50
CA ALA A 521 16.74 -29.22 -3.18
C ALA A 521 16.52 -30.36 -2.19
N ALA A 522 15.34 -30.97 -2.22
CA ALA A 522 14.96 -32.10 -1.37
C ALA A 522 15.07 -33.43 -2.07
N SER A 523 15.24 -33.47 -3.39
CA SER A 523 15.36 -34.71 -4.16
C SER A 523 16.41 -34.59 -5.27
N PRO A 524 17.12 -35.69 -5.60
CA PRO A 524 18.13 -35.69 -6.66
C PRO A 524 17.49 -35.70 -8.06
N PRO A 525 18.28 -35.38 -9.11
CA PRO A 525 17.86 -35.59 -10.49
C PRO A 525 17.38 -37.04 -10.73
N PRO A 526 16.45 -37.29 -11.71
CA PRO A 526 15.95 -36.33 -12.70
C PRO A 526 14.77 -35.46 -12.26
N THR A 527 14.23 -35.66 -11.04
CA THR A 527 13.09 -34.87 -10.53
C THR A 527 13.54 -34.13 -9.27
N ILE A 528 13.85 -32.84 -9.43
CA ILE A 528 14.29 -31.98 -8.33
C ILE A 528 13.05 -31.27 -7.78
N THR A 529 12.78 -31.43 -6.48
CA THR A 529 11.78 -30.65 -5.75
C THR A 529 12.47 -29.64 -4.88
N LEU A 530 11.95 -28.42 -4.87
CA LEU A 530 12.43 -27.27 -4.12
C LEU A 530 11.32 -26.84 -3.13
N PRO A 531 11.17 -27.46 -1.95
CA PRO A 531 10.24 -27.00 -0.94
C PRO A 531 10.68 -25.66 -0.39
N PHE A 532 9.67 -24.85 0.00
CA PHE A 532 9.92 -23.67 0.79
C PHE A 532 10.51 -24.03 2.15
N SER A 533 11.47 -23.25 2.63
CA SER A 533 12.09 -23.40 3.95
C SER A 533 12.55 -22.03 4.48
N ASN A 534 12.93 -21.97 5.77
CA ASN A 534 13.32 -20.76 6.49
C ASN A 534 14.82 -20.77 6.84
N LYS A 535 15.69 -20.95 5.84
CA LYS A 535 17.14 -21.15 6.04
C LYS A 535 17.99 -19.95 5.62
N MET A 536 17.50 -18.75 5.88
CA MET A 536 18.24 -17.53 5.61
C MET A 536 17.96 -16.50 6.69
N HIS A 537 18.97 -15.74 7.04
CA HIS A 537 18.88 -14.60 7.93
C HIS A 537 19.69 -13.44 7.37
N GLY A 538 19.58 -12.26 7.97
CA GLY A 538 20.39 -11.13 7.52
C GLY A 538 20.02 -9.80 8.14
N HIS A 539 20.66 -8.75 7.60
CA HIS A 539 20.50 -7.40 8.10
C HIS A 539 20.24 -6.45 6.93
N ALA A 540 19.41 -5.44 7.18
CA ALA A 540 19.30 -4.26 6.33
C ALA A 540 19.43 -3.02 7.20
N TYR A 541 20.25 -2.04 6.77
CA TYR A 541 20.43 -0.80 7.49
C TYR A 541 20.60 0.37 6.53
N GLY A 542 20.29 1.56 7.00
CA GLY A 542 20.36 2.73 6.15
C GLY A 542 19.93 4.02 6.81
N VAL A 543 19.86 5.04 5.98
CA VAL A 543 19.38 6.37 6.36
C VAL A 543 18.45 6.92 5.29
N GLU A 544 17.41 7.60 5.72
CA GLU A 544 16.40 8.26 4.90
C GLU A 544 16.32 9.73 5.30
N VAL A 545 16.40 10.62 4.32
CA VAL A 545 16.43 12.08 4.53
C VAL A 545 15.35 12.71 3.67
N LEU A 546 14.58 13.60 4.27
CA LEU A 546 13.65 14.51 3.61
C LEU A 546 14.00 15.94 3.99
N ALA A 547 14.21 16.80 3.02
CA ALA A 547 14.34 18.23 3.19
C ALA A 547 13.28 18.97 2.37
N GLN A 548 12.52 19.84 3.01
CA GLN A 548 11.51 20.68 2.37
C GLN A 548 11.81 22.15 2.66
N TRP A 549 11.91 22.92 1.61
CA TRP A 549 12.25 24.34 1.70
C TRP A 549 11.28 25.20 0.88
N GLN A 550 10.57 26.08 1.56
CA GLN A 550 9.78 27.15 0.94
C GLN A 550 10.72 28.32 0.63
N ALA A 551 11.42 28.25 -0.50
CA ALA A 551 12.42 29.24 -0.91
C ALA A 551 11.80 30.62 -1.19
N HIS A 552 10.55 30.63 -1.65
CA HIS A 552 9.70 31.80 -1.87
C HIS A 552 8.24 31.40 -1.61
N PRO A 553 7.32 32.28 -1.26
CA PRO A 553 5.89 31.91 -1.11
C PRO A 553 5.34 31.09 -2.28
N ASP A 554 5.80 31.38 -3.50
CA ASP A 554 5.38 30.69 -4.74
C ASP A 554 6.34 29.60 -5.22
N TRP A 555 7.39 29.26 -4.45
CA TRP A 555 8.40 28.27 -4.86
C TRP A 555 8.82 27.36 -3.71
N ARG A 556 8.47 26.10 -3.81
CA ARG A 556 8.86 25.04 -2.88
C ARG A 556 9.81 24.05 -3.52
N LEU A 557 10.83 23.67 -2.78
CA LEU A 557 11.76 22.60 -3.10
C LEU A 557 11.60 21.45 -2.10
N GLN A 558 11.59 20.23 -2.61
CA GLN A 558 11.66 19.01 -1.80
C GLN A 558 12.81 18.16 -2.31
N ALA A 559 13.72 17.80 -1.42
CA ALA A 559 14.81 16.87 -1.71
C ALA A 559 14.66 15.63 -0.82
N THR A 560 14.83 14.46 -1.42
CA THR A 560 14.88 13.19 -0.69
C THR A 560 16.17 12.46 -1.01
N TYR A 561 16.70 11.75 -0.04
CA TYR A 561 17.82 10.84 -0.21
C TYR A 561 17.61 9.61 0.65
N SER A 562 17.94 8.44 0.13
CA SER A 562 17.98 7.20 0.89
C SER A 562 19.22 6.41 0.56
N TYR A 563 19.82 5.85 1.61
CA TYR A 563 20.87 4.85 1.54
C TYR A 563 20.39 3.55 2.15
N LEU A 564 20.64 2.44 1.46
CA LEU A 564 20.29 1.09 1.90
C LEU A 564 21.49 0.15 1.68
N ALA A 565 21.83 -0.60 2.71
CA ALA A 565 22.72 -1.74 2.59
C ALA A 565 22.03 -2.99 3.16
N MET A 566 22.22 -4.13 2.48
CA MET A 566 21.70 -5.44 2.87
C MET A 566 22.83 -6.47 2.86
N ASP A 567 22.80 -7.38 3.84
CA ASP A 567 23.69 -8.56 3.92
C ASP A 567 22.82 -9.76 4.31
N LEU A 568 22.57 -10.66 3.35
CA LEU A 568 21.80 -11.89 3.55
C LEU A 568 22.74 -13.09 3.63
N ARG A 569 22.46 -14.03 4.52
CA ARG A 569 23.26 -15.22 4.77
C ARG A 569 22.40 -16.45 4.79
N LEU A 570 22.80 -17.43 4.01
CA LEU A 570 22.20 -18.76 4.06
C LEU A 570 22.75 -19.55 5.26
N GLU A 571 21.89 -20.35 5.87
CA GLU A 571 22.31 -21.33 6.86
C GLU A 571 23.12 -22.47 6.24
N ASP A 572 23.84 -23.22 7.07
CA ASP A 572 24.66 -24.34 6.64
C ASP A 572 23.83 -25.38 5.88
N GLY A 573 24.30 -25.71 4.68
CA GLY A 573 23.66 -26.66 3.78
C GLY A 573 22.60 -26.10 2.85
N SER A 574 22.20 -24.82 2.97
CA SER A 574 21.35 -24.15 2.00
C SER A 574 22.18 -23.60 0.82
N THR A 575 21.62 -23.71 -0.38
CA THR A 575 22.19 -23.16 -1.62
C THR A 575 21.18 -22.30 -2.37
N SER A 576 20.19 -21.80 -1.67
CA SER A 576 19.06 -21.07 -2.25
C SER A 576 19.47 -19.81 -3.00
N ALA A 577 18.89 -19.62 -4.18
CA ALA A 577 19.05 -18.41 -4.96
C ALA A 577 18.34 -17.19 -4.35
N GLU A 578 17.50 -17.36 -3.32
CA GLU A 578 16.82 -16.25 -2.63
C GLU A 578 17.80 -15.24 -2.02
N LYS A 579 19.05 -15.64 -1.72
CA LYS A 579 20.12 -14.72 -1.35
C LYS A 579 20.36 -13.61 -2.38
N LEU A 580 20.12 -13.84 -3.65
CA LEU A 580 20.31 -12.85 -4.71
C LEU A 580 19.35 -11.64 -4.57
N ARG A 581 18.34 -11.72 -3.69
CA ARG A 581 17.44 -10.59 -3.37
C ARG A 581 18.15 -9.42 -2.71
N GLU A 582 19.32 -9.64 -2.09
CA GLU A 582 20.13 -8.54 -1.53
C GLU A 582 20.53 -7.50 -2.60
N GLY A 583 20.71 -7.94 -3.85
CA GLY A 583 21.03 -7.07 -4.97
C GLY A 583 19.85 -6.40 -5.67
N ALA A 584 18.60 -6.79 -5.34
CA ALA A 584 17.42 -6.32 -6.07
C ALA A 584 16.92 -4.92 -5.64
N SER A 585 17.60 -4.30 -4.69
CA SER A 585 17.27 -2.97 -4.20
C SER A 585 18.48 -2.02 -4.38
N PRO A 586 18.26 -0.76 -4.84
CA PRO A 586 19.34 0.19 -5.05
C PRO A 586 19.94 0.63 -3.72
N SER A 587 21.27 0.79 -3.70
CA SER A 587 21.97 1.31 -2.53
C SER A 587 21.71 2.80 -2.32
N HIS A 588 21.60 3.57 -3.41
CA HIS A 588 21.36 5.00 -3.35
C HIS A 588 20.16 5.39 -4.20
N GLN A 589 19.28 6.21 -3.64
CA GLN A 589 18.21 6.89 -4.36
C GLN A 589 18.18 8.35 -3.94
N ALA A 590 17.94 9.25 -4.87
CA ALA A 590 17.79 10.66 -4.59
C ALA A 590 16.70 11.27 -5.49
N THR A 591 15.94 12.20 -4.95
CA THR A 591 14.94 12.95 -5.73
C THR A 591 15.01 14.42 -5.37
N LEU A 592 14.93 15.28 -6.36
CA LEU A 592 14.71 16.71 -6.18
C LEU A 592 13.44 17.09 -6.94
N TRP A 593 12.48 17.65 -6.23
CA TRP A 593 11.23 18.14 -6.77
C TRP A 593 11.07 19.63 -6.53
N SER A 594 10.83 20.40 -7.60
CA SER A 594 10.62 21.84 -7.60
C SER A 594 9.18 22.14 -7.99
N ARG A 595 8.48 22.92 -7.20
CA ARG A 595 7.09 23.35 -7.39
C ARG A 595 7.04 24.86 -7.43
N MET A 596 6.61 25.42 -8.54
CA MET A 596 6.49 26.86 -8.76
C MET A 596 5.07 27.23 -9.10
N THR A 597 4.55 28.26 -8.44
CA THR A 597 3.33 28.97 -8.86
C THR A 597 3.76 30.26 -9.53
N LEU A 598 3.31 30.46 -10.76
CA LEU A 598 3.71 31.58 -11.61
C LEU A 598 2.52 32.56 -11.77
N PRO A 599 2.76 33.82 -12.22
CA PRO A 599 1.67 34.73 -12.54
C PRO A 599 0.62 34.11 -13.48
N TRP A 600 -0.61 34.64 -13.46
CA TRP A 600 -1.76 34.19 -14.26
C TRP A 600 -2.26 32.78 -13.96
N ASN A 601 -2.06 32.31 -12.71
CA ASN A 601 -2.43 30.96 -12.24
C ASN A 601 -1.75 29.84 -13.05
N LEU A 602 -0.53 30.08 -13.53
CA LEU A 602 0.33 29.07 -14.12
C LEU A 602 1.10 28.34 -13.01
N GLU A 603 1.36 27.08 -13.26
CA GLU A 603 2.14 26.20 -12.37
C GLU A 603 3.23 25.54 -13.20
N PHE A 604 4.43 25.49 -12.66
CA PHE A 604 5.53 24.74 -13.26
C PHE A 604 6.18 23.83 -12.21
N ASP A 605 6.08 22.54 -12.45
CA ASP A 605 6.63 21.51 -11.58
C ASP A 605 7.63 20.69 -12.38
N TRP A 606 8.77 20.38 -11.77
CA TRP A 606 9.71 19.45 -12.35
C TRP A 606 10.40 18.64 -11.24
N ASP A 607 10.69 17.39 -11.55
CA ASP A 607 11.47 16.52 -10.68
C ASP A 607 12.59 15.82 -11.45
N VAL A 608 13.64 15.54 -10.70
CA VAL A 608 14.76 14.67 -11.12
C VAL A 608 14.93 13.60 -10.07
N ARG A 609 14.95 12.35 -10.51
CA ARG A 609 15.18 11.19 -9.67
C ARG A 609 16.41 10.40 -10.17
N TYR A 610 17.29 10.07 -9.26
CA TYR A 610 18.40 9.13 -9.46
C TYR A 610 18.09 7.84 -8.71
N VAL A 611 18.30 6.71 -9.39
CA VAL A 611 18.23 5.35 -8.82
C VAL A 611 19.50 4.62 -9.21
N ASP A 612 20.19 4.06 -8.22
CA ASP A 612 21.42 3.30 -8.44
C ASP A 612 21.15 1.96 -9.15
N SER A 613 22.20 1.39 -9.74
CA SER A 613 22.15 0.08 -10.40
C SER A 613 21.77 -1.03 -9.41
N ILE A 614 21.07 -2.05 -9.91
CA ILE A 614 20.64 -3.21 -9.14
C ILE A 614 20.99 -4.51 -9.86
N ARG A 615 20.82 -5.64 -9.15
CA ARG A 615 20.92 -6.99 -9.72
C ARG A 615 19.66 -7.77 -9.42
N VAL A 616 18.85 -8.00 -10.43
CA VAL A 616 17.61 -8.79 -10.28
C VAL A 616 17.88 -10.24 -10.65
N ALA A 617 17.75 -11.15 -9.70
CA ALA A 617 18.10 -12.58 -9.86
C ALA A 617 19.51 -12.79 -10.47
N GLY A 618 20.47 -11.91 -10.09
CA GLY A 618 21.86 -11.94 -10.57
C GLY A 618 22.10 -11.18 -11.88
N SER A 619 21.05 -10.82 -12.62
CA SER A 619 21.18 -10.02 -13.86
C SER A 619 21.28 -8.53 -13.55
N PRO A 620 22.21 -7.78 -14.20
CA PRO A 620 22.36 -6.37 -13.94
C PRO A 620 21.22 -5.55 -14.55
N VAL A 621 20.82 -4.50 -13.85
CA VAL A 621 19.98 -3.41 -14.34
C VAL A 621 20.73 -2.11 -14.02
N ASP A 622 20.99 -1.32 -15.03
CA ASP A 622 21.79 -0.10 -14.90
C ASP A 622 21.06 0.96 -14.09
N GLY A 623 21.82 1.78 -13.37
CA GLY A 623 21.29 2.96 -12.70
C GLY A 623 20.82 4.01 -13.71
N TYR A 624 19.81 4.79 -13.34
CA TYR A 624 19.20 5.75 -14.25
C TYR A 624 18.84 7.08 -13.59
N PHE A 625 18.70 8.10 -14.44
CA PHE A 625 18.07 9.37 -14.09
C PHE A 625 16.72 9.46 -14.79
N SER A 626 15.67 9.73 -14.05
CA SER A 626 14.33 10.07 -14.57
C SER A 626 14.06 11.55 -14.33
N THR A 627 13.50 12.24 -15.32
CA THR A 627 13.16 13.66 -15.23
C THR A 627 11.76 13.87 -15.77
N ASN A 628 10.90 14.45 -14.94
CA ASN A 628 9.53 14.75 -15.30
C ASN A 628 9.28 16.26 -15.20
N ALA A 629 8.35 16.77 -16.00
CA ALA A 629 7.92 18.16 -15.93
C ALA A 629 6.42 18.28 -16.18
N ARG A 630 5.79 19.19 -15.46
CA ARG A 630 4.38 19.56 -15.65
C ARG A 630 4.25 21.07 -15.81
N LEU A 631 3.54 21.48 -16.84
CA LEU A 631 3.04 22.84 -17.00
C LEU A 631 1.54 22.81 -16.76
N GLY A 632 1.09 23.43 -15.67
CA GLY A 632 -0.30 23.55 -15.29
C GLY A 632 -0.84 24.95 -15.49
N TRP A 633 -2.15 25.07 -15.73
CA TRP A 633 -2.85 26.32 -15.82
C TRP A 633 -4.26 26.21 -15.20
N ARG A 634 -4.56 27.10 -14.27
CA ARG A 634 -5.86 27.20 -13.60
C ARG A 634 -6.53 28.52 -13.95
N PRO A 635 -7.13 28.66 -15.16
CA PRO A 635 -7.75 29.91 -15.59
C PRO A 635 -8.85 30.40 -14.64
N THR A 636 -9.56 29.46 -14.03
CA THR A 636 -10.53 29.69 -12.95
C THR A 636 -10.38 28.58 -11.89
N PRO A 637 -10.94 28.73 -10.69
CA PRO A 637 -10.90 27.67 -9.67
C PRO A 637 -11.48 26.32 -10.13
N GLN A 638 -12.43 26.34 -11.08
CA GLN A 638 -13.10 25.15 -11.59
C GLN A 638 -12.28 24.38 -12.64
N TRP A 639 -11.27 24.99 -13.26
CA TRP A 639 -10.50 24.37 -14.32
C TRP A 639 -9.04 24.12 -13.91
N ASP A 640 -8.59 22.88 -14.05
CA ASP A 640 -7.17 22.49 -14.02
C ASP A 640 -6.82 21.89 -15.38
N ILE A 641 -5.88 22.51 -16.08
CA ILE A 641 -5.39 22.09 -17.39
C ILE A 641 -3.89 21.88 -17.28
N SER A 642 -3.36 20.75 -17.73
CA SER A 642 -1.92 20.52 -17.66
C SER A 642 -1.39 19.72 -18.84
N LEU A 643 -0.13 20.02 -19.20
CA LEU A 643 0.71 19.23 -20.07
C LEU A 643 1.82 18.60 -19.22
N VAL A 644 1.94 17.28 -19.30
CA VAL A 644 2.90 16.51 -18.51
C VAL A 644 3.83 15.75 -19.45
N GLY A 645 5.12 15.84 -19.19
CA GLY A 645 6.14 15.01 -19.84
C GLY A 645 6.86 14.17 -18.79
N ARG A 646 7.06 12.90 -19.08
CA ARG A 646 7.76 11.94 -18.23
C ARG A 646 8.96 11.36 -18.93
N ASP A 647 9.99 11.06 -18.15
CA ASP A 647 11.25 10.47 -18.62
C ASP A 647 11.87 11.26 -19.80
N LEU A 648 11.87 12.62 -19.65
CA LEU A 648 12.15 13.57 -20.74
C LEU A 648 13.59 13.49 -21.26
N LEU A 649 14.56 13.08 -20.42
CA LEU A 649 15.96 13.00 -20.76
C LEU A 649 16.38 11.66 -21.37
N ASP A 650 15.51 10.66 -21.28
CA ASP A 650 15.77 9.33 -21.81
C ASP A 650 14.69 8.92 -22.82
N ASN A 651 15.04 8.06 -23.78
CA ASN A 651 14.05 7.51 -24.70
C ASN A 651 13.31 6.34 -24.04
N HIS A 652 14.05 5.45 -23.42
CA HIS A 652 13.55 4.29 -22.66
C HIS A 652 14.68 3.71 -21.80
N HIS A 653 14.33 3.11 -20.68
CA HIS A 653 15.23 2.40 -19.76
C HIS A 653 14.51 1.29 -19.02
N THR A 654 15.28 0.31 -18.55
CA THR A 654 14.78 -0.77 -17.69
C THR A 654 14.85 -0.33 -16.24
N GLU A 655 13.75 -0.48 -15.48
CA GLU A 655 13.75 -0.23 -14.02
C GLU A 655 13.84 -1.53 -13.21
N PHE A 656 13.26 -2.62 -13.72
CA PHE A 656 13.28 -3.93 -13.05
C PHE A 656 13.08 -5.07 -14.07
N LEU A 657 13.51 -6.28 -13.72
CA LEU A 657 13.34 -7.47 -14.55
C LEU A 657 12.23 -8.37 -13.96
N PRO A 658 11.49 -9.10 -14.81
CA PRO A 658 10.55 -10.11 -14.33
C PRO A 658 11.28 -11.18 -13.51
N THR A 659 10.66 -11.55 -12.38
CA THR A 659 11.13 -12.61 -11.49
C THR A 659 10.07 -13.70 -11.43
N PHE A 660 10.46 -14.91 -11.07
CA PHE A 660 9.58 -16.04 -10.78
C PHE A 660 8.70 -16.55 -11.94
N LEU A 661 8.04 -15.65 -12.68
CA LEU A 661 7.29 -15.97 -13.90
C LEU A 661 8.06 -15.44 -15.12
N ALA A 662 8.19 -16.27 -16.15
CA ALA A 662 8.89 -15.92 -17.38
C ALA A 662 8.02 -15.01 -18.26
N THR A 663 7.70 -13.81 -17.74
CA THR A 663 7.03 -12.77 -18.52
C THR A 663 8.03 -11.94 -19.30
N GLN A 664 7.54 -11.24 -20.32
CA GLN A 664 8.35 -10.36 -21.13
C GLN A 664 8.87 -9.19 -20.30
N SER A 665 10.14 -8.80 -20.50
CA SER A 665 10.69 -7.54 -19.99
C SER A 665 10.41 -6.43 -20.97
N THR A 666 9.89 -5.30 -20.49
CA THR A 666 9.71 -4.08 -21.26
C THR A 666 10.44 -2.92 -20.58
N GLU A 667 10.59 -1.81 -21.29
CA GLU A 667 11.31 -0.64 -20.79
C GLU A 667 10.34 0.53 -20.60
N VAL A 668 10.55 1.31 -19.55
CA VAL A 668 9.86 2.58 -19.33
C VAL A 668 10.26 3.54 -20.44
N GLN A 669 9.29 4.17 -21.11
CA GLN A 669 9.52 5.04 -22.24
C GLN A 669 9.13 6.49 -21.92
N ARG A 670 9.74 7.42 -22.69
CA ARG A 670 9.32 8.83 -22.65
C ARG A 670 7.84 8.95 -22.99
N SER A 671 7.10 9.65 -22.16
CA SER A 671 5.69 9.89 -22.39
C SER A 671 5.31 11.37 -22.26
N ILE A 672 4.31 11.78 -23.03
CA ILE A 672 3.72 13.12 -22.98
C ILE A 672 2.20 12.95 -23.01
N PHE A 673 1.51 13.61 -22.10
CA PHE A 673 0.06 13.62 -22.07
C PHE A 673 -0.51 14.96 -21.62
N PHE A 674 -1.73 15.20 -22.07
CA PHE A 674 -2.56 16.32 -21.67
C PHE A 674 -3.58 15.83 -20.65
N LYS A 675 -3.81 16.63 -19.60
CA LYS A 675 -4.83 16.36 -18.59
C LYS A 675 -5.67 17.62 -18.37
N THR A 676 -6.97 17.45 -18.28
CA THR A 676 -7.89 18.52 -17.89
C THR A 676 -8.88 17.99 -16.88
N THR A 677 -9.16 18.78 -15.86
CA THR A 677 -10.16 18.51 -14.83
C THR A 677 -11.07 19.73 -14.71
N TRP A 678 -12.36 19.49 -14.75
CA TRP A 678 -13.38 20.48 -14.57
C TRP A 678 -14.29 20.14 -13.39
N GLN A 679 -14.46 21.09 -12.47
CA GLN A 679 -15.31 20.96 -11.29
C GLN A 679 -16.44 21.99 -11.36
N PHE A 680 -17.64 21.56 -11.02
CA PHE A 680 -18.80 22.42 -10.97
C PHE A 680 -19.40 22.39 -9.58
N ASP A 681 -19.56 23.54 -9.01
CA ASP A 681 -20.42 23.69 -7.85
C ASP A 681 -21.85 23.75 -8.37
N MET A 682 -22.69 22.82 -7.92
CA MET A 682 -24.13 22.97 -8.15
C MET A 682 -24.73 23.72 -6.95
N PRO A 683 -25.58 24.70 -7.19
CA PRO A 683 -26.22 25.47 -6.13
C PRO A 683 -27.12 24.61 -5.23
#